data_c95e95aa868ae2537218b805f146a8c7
#
_entry.id   c95e95aa868ae2537218b805f146a8c7
#
_cell.length_a   1.000
_cell.length_b   1.000
_cell.length_c   1.000
_cell.angle_alpha   90.00
_cell.angle_beta   90.00
_cell.angle_gamma   90.00
#
_symmetry.space_group_name_H-M   'P 1'
#
loop_
_entity.id
_entity.type
_entity.pdbx_description
1 polymer ?
#
loop_
_entity_poly.entity_id
_entity_poly.type
_entity_poly.pdbx_seq_one_letter_code
_entity_poly.pdbx_strand_id
1 'polypeptide(L)'
;MGKKWVYLFTEGNADMRELLGGKGANLAEMTNIGLPVPQGFTITTEACTQYYEDGREINNEIMGQINEHIEKMEQITGKKFGDMENPLLVSVRSGARASMPGMMDTILNLGLNENVVNVIAQKSGNPRWAWDCYRRFIQMYSDVVMEVGKKYFEELIDKMKDERGVKLDVELTADDLKELATQFKAEYKSKIGKDFPDDPKEQLYGAIKAVFRSWDNPRANVYRRDNDIPYSWGTAVNVQSMAFGNMGDDCGTGVAFTRDPATGAKGLFGEFLTNAQGEDVVAGVRTPMHIQEMSEKFPEAFEQFKDVCATLEEHYRDMQDMEFTVEHGKLFMLQTRNGKRTAQAALKIACDLVDEGMRTEKEAVAMIDPRNLDTLLHPQFDAAALKAATPAGRGLGASPGAACGKIVFSAEDAEEWNARGEKVVLVRLETSPEDITGMKASQGILTVRGGMTSHAAVVARGMGTCCVSGCGDIAMDEANKKFTLAGKEYHEGDYISIDGTTGNIYDGQIPTVDAKIAGEFERVMEWADKYRKLKVRTNADTPKDAKKARELGAEGIGLCRTEHMFFEEDRIAAFREMICSDTVEEREAALDKILPYQQGDFEALYEALEGNPVTIRFLDPPLHEFVPTEEEDIKKLAESQGKSVETIKNIIASLHEFNPMMGHRGCRLAVTYPEIAKMQTRAVIRAAINVKKAHPDWNVKPEIMIPLICEVKELKYVKKTVVETADEEIKAAGIDLEYEVGTMIEIPRAALTADEIAKEADFFCFGTNDLTQMTFGFSRDDAGKFLNAYYESKIFENDPFAKLDQNGVGKLMEMTIKLGRPVNPNLHIGICGEHGGDPSSVAFCHKIGLDYVSCSPFRVPIARLAAAQAAIANR
;
A
#
# COMPACT_ATOMS: atom_id res chain seq x y z
N MET A 1 -37.35 -6.46 -20.74
CA MET A 1 -37.08 -5.15 -20.14
C MET A 1 -35.57 -4.90 -20.22
N GLY A 2 -35.18 -3.68 -20.69
CA GLY A 2 -33.77 -3.29 -20.75
C GLY A 2 -33.17 -3.16 -19.34
N LYS A 3 -31.85 -3.21 -19.27
CA LYS A 3 -31.08 -3.03 -18.04
C LYS A 3 -31.22 -1.58 -17.53
N LYS A 4 -31.31 -1.40 -16.22
CA LYS A 4 -31.33 -0.07 -15.60
C LYS A 4 -29.90 0.42 -15.38
N TRP A 5 -29.54 1.51 -16.08
CA TRP A 5 -28.21 2.11 -16.06
C TRP A 5 -28.15 3.38 -15.22
N VAL A 6 -29.30 4.00 -14.95
CA VAL A 6 -29.39 5.29 -14.27
C VAL A 6 -30.43 5.24 -13.15
N TYR A 7 -30.07 5.80 -12.00
CA TYR A 7 -30.90 5.80 -10.79
C TYR A 7 -31.06 7.21 -10.25
N LEU A 8 -32.31 7.63 -9.99
CA LEU A 8 -32.55 8.82 -9.18
C LEU A 8 -32.02 8.57 -7.76
N PHE A 9 -31.68 9.62 -7.02
CA PHE A 9 -31.28 9.47 -5.61
C PHE A 9 -32.37 8.81 -4.78
N THR A 10 -33.63 9.05 -5.11
CA THR A 10 -34.79 8.39 -4.46
C THR A 10 -34.93 6.90 -4.79
N GLU A 11 -34.22 6.42 -5.80
CA GLU A 11 -34.29 5.03 -6.24
C GLU A 11 -33.13 4.14 -5.69
N GLY A 12 -32.17 4.75 -5.00
CA GLY A 12 -31.00 4.05 -4.48
C GLY A 12 -30.95 4.03 -2.94
N ASN A 13 -29.92 3.37 -2.41
CA ASN A 13 -29.61 3.34 -0.98
C ASN A 13 -28.12 3.02 -0.74
N ALA A 14 -27.70 3.02 0.53
CA ALA A 14 -26.31 2.79 0.93
C ALA A 14 -25.78 1.40 0.56
N ASP A 15 -26.65 0.40 0.43
CA ASP A 15 -26.26 -0.98 0.09
C ASP A 15 -25.88 -1.14 -1.41
N MET A 16 -26.18 -0.14 -2.22
CA MET A 16 -25.90 -0.13 -3.66
C MET A 16 -24.55 0.50 -4.02
N ARG A 17 -23.59 0.45 -3.10
CA ARG A 17 -22.26 1.06 -3.29
C ARG A 17 -21.50 0.51 -4.50
N GLU A 18 -21.67 -0.77 -4.82
CA GLU A 18 -21.03 -1.37 -5.98
C GLU A 18 -21.52 -0.78 -7.29
N LEU A 19 -22.79 -0.46 -7.35
CA LEU A 19 -23.47 0.04 -8.55
C LEU A 19 -23.45 1.55 -8.65
N LEU A 20 -23.67 2.26 -7.54
CA LEU A 20 -23.79 3.72 -7.49
C LEU A 20 -22.47 4.42 -7.11
N GLY A 21 -21.46 3.69 -6.74
CA GLY A 21 -20.24 4.24 -6.14
C GLY A 21 -20.50 4.71 -4.70
N GLY A 22 -19.44 5.12 -4.00
CA GLY A 22 -19.57 5.58 -2.62
C GLY A 22 -20.41 6.86 -2.50
N LYS A 23 -20.15 7.85 -3.34
CA LYS A 23 -20.86 9.14 -3.32
C LYS A 23 -22.33 8.98 -3.69
N GLY A 24 -22.61 8.24 -4.75
CA GLY A 24 -23.99 8.04 -5.23
C GLY A 24 -24.85 7.28 -4.22
N ALA A 25 -24.31 6.24 -3.63
CA ALA A 25 -25.01 5.47 -2.60
C ALA A 25 -25.31 6.32 -1.37
N ASN A 26 -24.39 7.15 -0.93
CA ASN A 26 -24.58 8.04 0.22
C ASN A 26 -25.54 9.18 -0.07
N LEU A 27 -25.51 9.74 -1.27
CA LEU A 27 -26.50 10.75 -1.68
C LEU A 27 -27.92 10.17 -1.65
N ALA A 28 -28.08 8.95 -2.16
CA ALA A 28 -29.34 8.24 -2.13
C ALA A 28 -29.79 7.96 -0.69
N GLU A 29 -28.87 7.50 0.16
CA GLU A 29 -29.19 7.20 1.56
C GLU A 29 -29.61 8.45 2.33
N MET A 30 -28.86 9.55 2.20
CA MET A 30 -29.23 10.84 2.81
C MET A 30 -30.61 11.31 2.36
N THR A 31 -30.92 11.13 1.07
CA THR A 31 -32.24 11.46 0.54
C THR A 31 -33.34 10.63 1.20
N ASN A 32 -33.13 9.34 1.33
CA ASN A 32 -34.11 8.41 1.89
C ASN A 32 -34.39 8.65 3.37
N ILE A 33 -33.40 9.07 4.14
CA ILE A 33 -33.59 9.38 5.56
C ILE A 33 -34.10 10.82 5.79
N GLY A 34 -34.42 11.53 4.73
CA GLY A 34 -35.07 12.83 4.80
C GLY A 34 -34.16 14.04 4.98
N LEU A 35 -32.88 13.92 4.72
CA LEU A 35 -31.92 15.04 4.81
C LEU A 35 -32.04 15.95 3.60
N PRO A 36 -31.70 17.25 3.74
CA PRO A 36 -31.81 18.22 2.65
C PRO A 36 -30.67 18.04 1.62
N VAL A 37 -30.91 17.20 0.63
CA VAL A 37 -29.95 16.90 -0.45
C VAL A 37 -30.48 17.50 -1.76
N PRO A 38 -29.68 18.28 -2.49
CA PRO A 38 -30.06 18.70 -3.84
C PRO A 38 -30.28 17.45 -4.70
N GLN A 39 -31.42 17.36 -5.37
CA GLN A 39 -31.80 16.15 -6.08
C GLN A 39 -30.99 15.91 -7.34
N GLY A 40 -30.92 14.67 -7.77
CA GLY A 40 -30.19 14.29 -8.95
C GLY A 40 -30.30 12.81 -9.26
N PHE A 41 -29.42 12.34 -10.11
CA PHE A 41 -29.34 10.92 -10.49
C PHE A 41 -27.89 10.44 -10.59
N THR A 42 -27.72 9.14 -10.51
CA THR A 42 -26.41 8.48 -10.65
C THR A 42 -26.42 7.59 -11.88
N ILE A 43 -25.41 7.74 -12.72
CA ILE A 43 -25.12 6.83 -13.83
C ILE A 43 -24.17 5.78 -13.27
N THR A 44 -24.53 4.51 -13.42
CA THR A 44 -23.90 3.41 -12.69
C THR A 44 -22.46 3.10 -13.11
N THR A 45 -21.73 2.40 -12.24
CA THR A 45 -20.39 1.87 -12.54
C THR A 45 -20.42 0.90 -13.70
N GLU A 46 -21.52 0.16 -13.86
CA GLU A 46 -21.69 -0.76 -14.99
C GLU A 46 -21.79 0.00 -16.33
N ALA A 47 -22.36 1.19 -16.34
CA ALA A 47 -22.38 2.06 -17.52
C ALA A 47 -20.95 2.49 -17.90
N CYS A 48 -20.07 2.72 -16.93
CA CYS A 48 -18.66 2.98 -17.17
C CYS A 48 -17.97 1.80 -17.84
N THR A 49 -18.18 0.61 -17.32
CA THR A 49 -17.61 -0.62 -17.89
C THR A 49 -18.09 -0.82 -19.32
N GLN A 50 -19.39 -0.60 -19.56
CA GLN A 50 -19.96 -0.69 -20.90
C GLN A 50 -19.38 0.34 -21.86
N TYR A 51 -19.12 1.57 -21.38
CA TYR A 51 -18.46 2.61 -22.17
C TYR A 51 -17.11 2.12 -22.72
N TYR A 52 -16.30 1.44 -21.90
CA TYR A 52 -15.01 0.90 -22.37
C TYR A 52 -15.17 -0.29 -23.31
N GLU A 53 -16.13 -1.16 -23.06
CA GLU A 53 -16.44 -2.29 -23.95
C GLU A 53 -16.92 -1.83 -25.32
N ASP A 54 -17.64 -0.70 -25.38
CA ASP A 54 -18.16 -0.10 -26.62
C ASP A 54 -17.14 0.85 -27.29
N GLY A 55 -15.85 0.74 -26.96
CA GLY A 55 -14.80 1.55 -27.60
C GLY A 55 -14.79 3.02 -27.18
N ARG A 56 -15.09 3.29 -25.93
CA ARG A 56 -15.14 4.64 -25.32
C ARG A 56 -16.29 5.47 -25.89
N GLU A 57 -17.44 4.84 -26.08
CA GLU A 57 -18.66 5.48 -26.49
C GLU A 57 -19.83 5.09 -25.57
N ILE A 58 -20.75 6.04 -25.35
CA ILE A 58 -21.94 5.77 -24.57
C ILE A 58 -23.02 5.27 -25.55
N ASN A 59 -23.54 4.07 -25.33
CA ASN A 59 -24.54 3.49 -26.21
C ASN A 59 -25.91 4.21 -26.11
N ASN A 60 -26.78 3.98 -27.10
CA ASN A 60 -28.08 4.64 -27.19
C ASN A 60 -29.00 4.31 -26.01
N GLU A 61 -28.92 3.11 -25.46
CA GLU A 61 -29.73 2.69 -24.31
C GLU A 61 -29.39 3.51 -23.06
N ILE A 62 -28.08 3.63 -22.76
CA ILE A 62 -27.60 4.44 -21.64
C ILE A 62 -27.94 5.92 -21.87
N MET A 63 -27.70 6.42 -23.08
CA MET A 63 -28.01 7.81 -23.43
C MET A 63 -29.52 8.13 -23.30
N GLY A 64 -30.36 7.19 -23.71
CA GLY A 64 -31.83 7.31 -23.56
C GLY A 64 -32.25 7.42 -22.10
N GLN A 65 -31.63 6.62 -21.22
CA GLN A 65 -31.89 6.65 -19.78
C GLN A 65 -31.39 7.96 -19.14
N ILE A 66 -30.22 8.45 -19.58
CA ILE A 66 -29.71 9.76 -19.14
C ILE A 66 -30.72 10.86 -19.45
N ASN A 67 -31.22 10.92 -20.69
CA ASN A 67 -32.17 11.90 -21.12
C ASN A 67 -33.51 11.81 -20.36
N GLU A 68 -34.00 10.60 -20.14
CA GLU A 68 -35.18 10.34 -19.31
C GLU A 68 -35.02 10.89 -17.88
N HIS A 69 -33.85 10.70 -17.29
CA HIS A 69 -33.58 11.16 -15.92
C HIS A 69 -33.34 12.65 -15.83
N ILE A 70 -32.88 13.30 -16.89
CA ILE A 70 -32.86 14.78 -16.98
C ILE A 70 -34.29 15.30 -16.91
N GLU A 71 -35.23 14.71 -17.67
CA GLU A 71 -36.63 15.08 -17.64
C GLU A 71 -37.26 14.90 -16.25
N LYS A 72 -36.92 13.77 -15.57
CA LYS A 72 -37.34 13.52 -14.20
C LYS A 72 -36.83 14.56 -13.22
N MET A 73 -35.54 14.96 -13.36
CA MET A 73 -34.98 16.03 -12.56
C MET A 73 -35.69 17.36 -12.78
N GLU A 74 -36.02 17.67 -14.02
CA GLU A 74 -36.77 18.89 -14.36
C GLU A 74 -38.12 18.91 -13.65
N GLN A 75 -38.82 17.79 -13.59
CA GLN A 75 -40.10 17.67 -12.89
C GLN A 75 -39.92 17.80 -11.36
N ILE A 76 -38.89 17.18 -10.79
CA ILE A 76 -38.61 17.22 -9.33
C ILE A 76 -38.24 18.65 -8.89
N THR A 77 -37.38 19.32 -9.64
CA THR A 77 -36.85 20.65 -9.28
C THR A 77 -37.78 21.80 -9.71
N GLY A 78 -38.67 21.56 -10.63
CA GLY A 78 -39.47 22.60 -11.25
C GLY A 78 -38.69 23.53 -12.17
N LYS A 79 -37.47 23.17 -12.52
CA LYS A 79 -36.57 23.93 -13.38
C LYS A 79 -36.29 23.15 -14.65
N LYS A 80 -36.01 23.82 -15.74
CA LYS A 80 -35.73 23.22 -17.04
C LYS A 80 -34.28 23.45 -17.46
N PHE A 81 -33.65 22.38 -17.95
CA PHE A 81 -32.28 22.45 -18.44
C PHE A 81 -32.21 23.26 -19.74
N GLY A 82 -31.47 24.37 -19.69
CA GLY A 82 -31.36 25.32 -20.81
C GLY A 82 -32.55 26.25 -20.99
N ASP A 83 -33.46 26.32 -20.02
CA ASP A 83 -34.66 27.19 -20.10
C ASP A 83 -34.30 28.67 -19.95
N MET A 84 -35.11 29.51 -20.61
CA MET A 84 -35.00 30.95 -20.55
C MET A 84 -35.84 31.56 -19.43
N GLU A 85 -36.70 30.82 -18.78
CA GLU A 85 -37.55 31.30 -17.68
C GLU A 85 -37.06 30.84 -16.32
N ASN A 86 -36.77 29.54 -16.15
CA ASN A 86 -36.30 28.95 -14.90
C ASN A 86 -35.27 27.86 -15.18
N PRO A 87 -34.01 28.23 -15.46
CA PRO A 87 -32.99 27.27 -15.87
C PRO A 87 -32.51 26.38 -14.74
N LEU A 88 -32.38 25.09 -15.05
CA LEU A 88 -31.72 24.09 -14.20
C LEU A 88 -30.23 24.14 -14.47
N LEU A 89 -29.44 24.24 -13.40
CA LEU A 89 -27.98 24.07 -13.45
C LEU A 89 -27.62 22.84 -12.65
N VAL A 90 -26.65 22.07 -13.15
CA VAL A 90 -26.24 20.83 -12.51
C VAL A 90 -24.75 20.77 -12.34
N SER A 91 -24.31 19.95 -11.38
CA SER A 91 -22.93 19.52 -11.26
C SER A 91 -22.80 18.08 -11.76
N VAL A 92 -21.60 17.72 -12.24
CA VAL A 92 -21.24 16.37 -12.61
C VAL A 92 -20.02 15.98 -11.77
N ARG A 93 -20.15 14.89 -11.01
CA ARG A 93 -19.11 14.40 -10.12
C ARG A 93 -18.87 12.93 -10.37
N SER A 94 -17.62 12.52 -10.30
CA SER A 94 -17.24 11.10 -10.28
C SER A 94 -17.56 10.48 -8.92
N GLY A 95 -17.75 9.17 -8.91
CA GLY A 95 -17.95 8.43 -7.67
C GLY A 95 -17.59 6.97 -7.84
N ALA A 96 -16.37 6.59 -7.50
CA ALA A 96 -15.96 5.18 -7.51
C ALA A 96 -16.43 4.48 -6.23
N ARG A 97 -16.44 3.15 -6.24
CA ARG A 97 -16.75 2.32 -5.08
C ARG A 97 -15.81 2.61 -3.91
N ALA A 98 -14.53 2.81 -4.21
CA ALA A 98 -13.52 3.25 -3.24
C ALA A 98 -13.18 4.72 -3.49
N SER A 99 -12.85 5.45 -2.43
CA SER A 99 -12.46 6.86 -2.54
C SER A 99 -11.15 7.00 -3.30
N MET A 100 -11.13 7.88 -4.30
CA MET A 100 -9.96 8.19 -5.14
C MET A 100 -9.72 9.70 -5.18
N PRO A 101 -9.21 10.32 -4.09
CA PRO A 101 -9.06 11.78 -4.01
C PRO A 101 -8.09 12.32 -5.06
N GLY A 102 -8.48 13.43 -5.70
CA GLY A 102 -7.65 14.12 -6.68
C GLY A 102 -7.47 13.40 -8.02
N MET A 103 -8.11 12.24 -8.21
CA MET A 103 -8.00 11.48 -9.46
C MET A 103 -9.11 11.79 -10.45
N MET A 104 -10.27 12.13 -9.96
CA MET A 104 -11.46 12.41 -10.75
C MET A 104 -12.02 13.76 -10.35
N ASP A 105 -12.36 14.55 -11.36
CA ASP A 105 -12.73 15.95 -11.17
C ASP A 105 -14.25 16.17 -11.12
N THR A 106 -14.61 17.32 -10.54
CA THR A 106 -15.98 17.81 -10.49
C THR A 106 -16.15 18.92 -11.50
N ILE A 107 -17.29 18.94 -12.19
CA ILE A 107 -17.66 20.01 -13.09
C ILE A 107 -18.94 20.65 -12.56
N LEU A 108 -18.90 21.97 -12.31
CA LEU A 108 -20.02 22.73 -11.76
C LEU A 108 -20.69 23.58 -12.85
N ASN A 109 -21.92 23.98 -12.61
CA ASN A 109 -22.64 24.98 -13.39
C ASN A 109 -22.95 24.54 -14.84
N LEU A 110 -23.11 23.26 -15.11
CA LEU A 110 -23.53 22.80 -16.42
C LEU A 110 -24.95 23.31 -16.74
N GLY A 111 -25.14 23.73 -17.95
CA GLY A 111 -26.37 24.37 -18.41
C GLY A 111 -26.19 25.84 -18.70
N LEU A 112 -25.04 26.42 -18.34
CA LEU A 112 -24.78 27.85 -18.61
C LEU A 112 -24.37 28.11 -20.05
N ASN A 113 -24.93 29.13 -20.61
CA ASN A 113 -24.52 29.80 -21.84
C ASN A 113 -24.82 31.29 -21.66
N GLU A 114 -24.50 32.14 -22.62
CA GLU A 114 -24.72 33.58 -22.48
C GLU A 114 -26.17 33.95 -22.20
N ASN A 115 -27.12 33.26 -22.82
CA ASN A 115 -28.53 33.50 -22.60
C ASN A 115 -28.97 33.15 -21.19
N VAL A 116 -28.56 31.94 -20.71
CA VAL A 116 -28.90 31.47 -19.37
C VAL A 116 -28.24 32.34 -18.29
N VAL A 117 -27.00 32.80 -18.51
CA VAL A 117 -26.32 33.70 -17.57
C VAL A 117 -27.11 35.00 -17.40
N ASN A 118 -27.58 35.59 -18.49
CA ASN A 118 -28.40 36.80 -18.43
C ASN A 118 -29.75 36.58 -17.68
N VAL A 119 -30.35 35.41 -17.87
CA VAL A 119 -31.57 35.02 -17.15
C VAL A 119 -31.32 34.90 -15.64
N ILE A 120 -30.29 34.18 -15.22
CA ILE A 120 -30.02 34.02 -13.79
C ILE A 120 -29.50 35.31 -13.14
N ALA A 121 -28.80 36.16 -13.91
CA ALA A 121 -28.39 37.50 -13.45
C ALA A 121 -29.59 38.36 -13.14
N GLN A 122 -30.59 38.40 -14.03
CA GLN A 122 -31.81 39.16 -13.85
C GLN A 122 -32.70 38.60 -12.72
N LYS A 123 -32.91 37.28 -12.68
CA LYS A 123 -33.75 36.65 -11.66
C LYS A 123 -33.17 36.76 -10.25
N SER A 124 -31.89 36.60 -10.09
CA SER A 124 -31.21 36.68 -8.78
C SER A 124 -31.00 38.14 -8.32
N GLY A 125 -31.02 39.07 -9.25
CA GLY A 125 -30.60 40.46 -8.97
C GLY A 125 -29.12 40.57 -8.67
N ASN A 126 -28.33 39.54 -9.00
CA ASN A 126 -26.90 39.46 -8.71
C ASN A 126 -26.11 39.11 -9.98
N PRO A 127 -25.86 40.06 -10.88
CA PRO A 127 -25.12 39.82 -12.11
C PRO A 127 -23.70 39.33 -11.86
N ARG A 128 -23.07 39.82 -10.81
CA ARG A 128 -21.68 39.38 -10.46
C ARG A 128 -21.64 37.90 -10.21
N TRP A 129 -22.54 37.35 -9.40
CA TRP A 129 -22.63 35.92 -9.12
C TRP A 129 -22.83 35.14 -10.42
N ALA A 130 -23.77 35.57 -11.27
CA ALA A 130 -24.07 34.85 -12.50
C ALA A 130 -22.87 34.77 -13.45
N TRP A 131 -22.15 35.87 -13.64
CA TRP A 131 -20.97 35.89 -14.49
C TRP A 131 -19.77 35.18 -13.86
N ASP A 132 -19.67 35.18 -12.54
CA ASP A 132 -18.67 34.38 -11.84
C ASP A 132 -18.91 32.86 -12.02
N CYS A 133 -20.15 32.43 -11.94
CA CYS A 133 -20.54 31.05 -12.23
C CYS A 133 -20.16 30.66 -13.67
N TYR A 134 -20.39 31.56 -14.62
CA TYR A 134 -20.12 31.27 -16.03
C TYR A 134 -18.62 31.19 -16.32
N ARG A 135 -17.82 32.12 -15.80
CA ARG A 135 -16.35 32.03 -15.98
C ARG A 135 -15.77 30.79 -15.33
N ARG A 136 -16.24 30.41 -14.15
CA ARG A 136 -15.84 29.18 -13.47
C ARG A 136 -16.19 27.94 -14.30
N PHE A 137 -17.37 27.92 -14.85
CA PHE A 137 -17.82 26.84 -15.72
C PHE A 137 -16.96 26.68 -16.96
N ILE A 138 -16.63 27.77 -17.65
CA ILE A 138 -15.80 27.77 -18.85
C ILE A 138 -14.41 27.22 -18.49
N GLN A 139 -13.82 27.68 -17.38
CA GLN A 139 -12.54 27.24 -16.91
C GLN A 139 -12.53 25.73 -16.58
N MET A 140 -13.47 25.29 -15.77
CA MET A 140 -13.57 23.88 -15.37
C MET A 140 -13.83 22.94 -16.55
N TYR A 141 -14.75 23.32 -17.42
CA TYR A 141 -15.06 22.54 -18.61
C TYR A 141 -13.84 22.44 -19.53
N SER A 142 -13.15 23.54 -19.74
CA SER A 142 -11.94 23.57 -20.58
C SER A 142 -10.82 22.72 -19.99
N ASP A 143 -10.60 22.81 -18.69
CA ASP A 143 -9.54 22.06 -17.99
C ASP A 143 -9.88 20.55 -17.89
N VAL A 144 -11.06 20.24 -17.41
CA VAL A 144 -11.44 18.86 -17.07
C VAL A 144 -11.92 18.08 -18.28
N VAL A 145 -12.84 18.65 -19.06
CA VAL A 145 -13.46 17.95 -20.21
C VAL A 145 -12.55 17.95 -21.41
N MET A 146 -11.92 19.09 -21.70
CA MET A 146 -11.16 19.32 -22.93
C MET A 146 -9.63 19.29 -22.71
N GLU A 147 -9.18 19.12 -21.48
CA GLU A 147 -7.75 18.99 -21.13
C GLU A 147 -6.87 20.18 -21.56
N VAL A 148 -7.43 21.38 -21.53
CA VAL A 148 -6.74 22.65 -21.88
C VAL A 148 -6.01 23.16 -20.64
N GLY A 149 -5.60 22.68 -19.69
CA GLY A 149 -4.86 23.16 -18.53
C GLY A 149 -5.37 24.50 -17.94
N LYS A 150 -5.72 24.49 -16.67
CA LYS A 150 -6.27 25.65 -15.97
C LYS A 150 -5.30 26.84 -15.87
N LYS A 151 -4.02 26.62 -16.02
CA LYS A 151 -2.98 27.68 -15.93
C LYS A 151 -3.21 28.82 -16.91
N TYR A 152 -3.69 28.53 -18.11
CA TYR A 152 -3.98 29.55 -19.12
C TYR A 152 -5.08 30.52 -18.69
N PHE A 153 -6.06 29.97 -17.98
CA PHE A 153 -7.19 30.73 -17.46
C PHE A 153 -6.82 31.50 -16.20
N GLU A 154 -6.02 30.91 -15.33
CA GLU A 154 -5.48 31.56 -14.14
C GLU A 154 -4.62 32.76 -14.49
N GLU A 155 -3.81 32.67 -15.55
CA GLU A 155 -3.01 33.78 -16.06
C GLU A 155 -3.88 34.96 -16.52
N LEU A 156 -5.01 34.67 -17.17
CA LEU A 156 -5.97 35.70 -17.59
C LEU A 156 -6.63 36.38 -16.39
N ILE A 157 -6.98 35.62 -15.34
CA ILE A 157 -7.54 36.16 -14.10
C ILE A 157 -6.52 37.09 -13.42
N ASP A 158 -5.29 36.61 -13.28
CA ASP A 158 -4.23 37.35 -12.60
C ASP A 158 -3.89 38.64 -13.34
N LYS A 159 -3.86 38.60 -14.67
CA LYS A 159 -3.67 39.78 -15.50
C LYS A 159 -4.77 40.81 -15.31
N MET A 160 -6.02 40.36 -15.26
CA MET A 160 -7.15 41.24 -15.03
C MET A 160 -7.14 41.87 -13.64
N LYS A 161 -6.79 41.07 -12.60
CA LYS A 161 -6.61 41.58 -11.23
C LYS A 161 -5.56 42.68 -11.18
N ASP A 162 -4.42 42.50 -11.85
CA ASP A 162 -3.35 43.50 -11.91
C ASP A 162 -3.81 44.76 -12.62
N GLU A 163 -4.52 44.63 -13.73
CA GLU A 163 -5.06 45.78 -14.51
C GLU A 163 -6.13 46.56 -13.71
N ARG A 164 -6.88 45.87 -12.84
CA ARG A 164 -7.94 46.51 -12.03
C ARG A 164 -7.45 46.93 -10.63
N GLY A 165 -6.20 46.59 -10.27
CA GLY A 165 -5.62 46.93 -8.98
C GLY A 165 -6.23 46.17 -7.80
N VAL A 166 -6.78 44.98 -8.00
CA VAL A 166 -7.41 44.14 -6.99
C VAL A 166 -6.58 42.86 -6.74
N LYS A 167 -6.73 42.26 -5.56
CA LYS A 167 -5.97 41.06 -5.15
C LYS A 167 -6.80 39.79 -5.13
N LEU A 168 -8.09 39.89 -4.86
CA LEU A 168 -9.01 38.77 -4.70
C LEU A 168 -10.03 38.74 -5.85
N ASP A 169 -10.43 37.52 -6.22
CA ASP A 169 -11.42 37.27 -7.25
C ASP A 169 -12.76 37.96 -6.90
N VAL A 170 -13.13 37.97 -5.62
CA VAL A 170 -14.38 38.59 -5.11
C VAL A 170 -14.43 40.08 -5.32
N GLU A 171 -13.31 40.74 -5.56
CA GLU A 171 -13.22 42.18 -5.81
C GLU A 171 -13.49 42.56 -7.28
N LEU A 172 -13.51 41.59 -8.20
CA LEU A 172 -13.84 41.79 -9.60
C LEU A 172 -15.34 42.09 -9.74
N THR A 173 -15.66 43.07 -10.60
CA THR A 173 -17.04 43.46 -10.84
C THR A 173 -17.77 42.52 -11.82
N ALA A 174 -19.07 42.62 -11.94
CA ALA A 174 -19.84 41.87 -12.92
C ALA A 174 -19.34 42.09 -14.36
N ASP A 175 -19.03 43.36 -14.70
CA ASP A 175 -18.50 43.70 -16.03
C ASP A 175 -17.11 43.11 -16.25
N ASP A 176 -16.24 43.08 -15.22
CA ASP A 176 -14.94 42.43 -15.25
C ASP A 176 -15.06 40.93 -15.53
N LEU A 177 -15.99 40.27 -14.84
CA LEU A 177 -16.24 38.83 -15.00
C LEU A 177 -16.83 38.46 -16.36
N LYS A 178 -17.69 39.38 -16.90
CA LYS A 178 -18.21 39.21 -18.25
C LYS A 178 -17.12 39.30 -19.30
N GLU A 179 -16.22 40.28 -19.18
CA GLU A 179 -15.04 40.40 -20.04
C GLU A 179 -14.14 39.19 -19.92
N LEU A 180 -13.93 38.74 -18.70
CA LEU A 180 -13.12 37.53 -18.40
C LEU A 180 -13.72 36.28 -19.04
N ALA A 181 -15.03 36.12 -18.98
CA ALA A 181 -15.73 34.99 -19.65
C ALA A 181 -15.51 35.03 -21.16
N THR A 182 -15.54 36.22 -21.75
CA THR A 182 -15.26 36.40 -23.18
C THR A 182 -13.81 36.01 -23.51
N GLN A 183 -12.85 36.40 -22.66
CA GLN A 183 -11.45 36.02 -22.82
C GLN A 183 -11.25 34.51 -22.69
N PHE A 184 -11.97 33.89 -21.75
CA PHE A 184 -11.92 32.43 -21.54
C PHE A 184 -12.45 31.66 -22.76
N LYS A 185 -13.54 32.12 -23.35
CA LYS A 185 -14.08 31.52 -24.58
C LYS A 185 -13.09 31.66 -25.75
N ALA A 186 -12.41 32.79 -25.85
CA ALA A 186 -11.40 33.04 -26.87
C ALA A 186 -10.20 32.08 -26.68
N GLU A 187 -9.76 31.88 -25.43
CA GLU A 187 -8.69 30.93 -25.08
C GLU A 187 -9.11 29.50 -25.42
N TYR A 188 -10.32 29.11 -25.08
CA TYR A 188 -10.88 27.82 -25.46
C TYR A 188 -10.84 27.58 -26.97
N LYS A 189 -11.33 28.56 -27.73
CA LYS A 189 -11.34 28.48 -29.19
C LYS A 189 -9.94 28.42 -29.78
N SER A 190 -9.00 29.17 -29.22
CA SER A 190 -7.59 29.14 -29.61
C SER A 190 -6.96 27.77 -29.44
N LYS A 191 -7.27 27.08 -28.34
CA LYS A 191 -6.68 25.77 -28.01
C LYS A 191 -7.41 24.60 -28.66
N ILE A 192 -8.74 24.69 -28.82
CA ILE A 192 -9.57 23.55 -29.28
C ILE A 192 -9.93 23.68 -30.76
N GLY A 193 -9.98 24.92 -31.29
CA GLY A 193 -10.38 25.20 -32.68
C GLY A 193 -11.88 25.27 -32.94
N LYS A 194 -12.67 25.16 -31.88
CA LYS A 194 -14.15 25.28 -31.94
C LYS A 194 -14.64 26.24 -30.88
N ASP A 195 -15.84 26.78 -31.10
CA ASP A 195 -16.51 27.61 -30.09
C ASP A 195 -16.86 26.79 -28.85
N PHE A 196 -16.87 27.43 -27.69
CA PHE A 196 -17.30 26.80 -26.44
C PHE A 196 -18.76 26.34 -26.58
N PRO A 197 -19.13 25.10 -26.16
CA PRO A 197 -20.48 24.58 -26.39
C PRO A 197 -21.56 25.34 -25.63
N ASP A 198 -22.57 25.78 -26.35
CA ASP A 198 -23.73 26.51 -25.80
C ASP A 198 -24.92 25.62 -25.48
N ASP A 199 -25.00 24.42 -26.09
CA ASP A 199 -26.06 23.47 -25.81
C ASP A 199 -25.84 22.75 -24.47
N PRO A 200 -26.74 22.93 -23.48
CA PRO A 200 -26.65 22.30 -22.18
C PRO A 200 -26.49 20.78 -22.24
N LYS A 201 -27.18 20.10 -23.15
CA LYS A 201 -27.09 18.65 -23.29
C LYS A 201 -25.70 18.21 -23.83
N GLU A 202 -25.16 18.95 -24.78
CA GLU A 202 -23.81 18.71 -25.30
C GLU A 202 -22.77 18.85 -24.18
N GLN A 203 -22.90 19.89 -23.36
CA GLN A 203 -22.07 20.13 -22.19
C GLN A 203 -22.16 18.96 -21.24
N LEU A 204 -23.35 18.48 -20.92
CA LEU A 204 -23.59 17.37 -20.00
C LEU A 204 -22.99 16.07 -20.53
N TYR A 205 -23.21 15.74 -21.78
CA TYR A 205 -22.66 14.52 -22.37
C TYR A 205 -21.13 14.54 -22.40
N GLY A 206 -20.54 15.68 -22.72
CA GLY A 206 -19.08 15.89 -22.67
C GLY A 206 -18.53 15.68 -21.28
N ALA A 207 -19.20 16.19 -20.25
CA ALA A 207 -18.81 16.04 -18.86
C ALA A 207 -18.89 14.58 -18.38
N ILE A 208 -19.97 13.89 -18.74
CA ILE A 208 -20.15 12.46 -18.40
C ILE A 208 -19.05 11.62 -19.03
N LYS A 209 -18.77 11.82 -20.31
CA LYS A 209 -17.69 11.11 -21.02
C LYS A 209 -16.33 11.39 -20.38
N ALA A 210 -16.08 12.64 -19.95
CA ALA A 210 -14.83 13.02 -19.30
C ALA A 210 -14.66 12.28 -17.97
N VAL A 211 -15.70 12.11 -17.19
CA VAL A 211 -15.65 11.32 -15.94
C VAL A 211 -15.33 9.87 -16.23
N PHE A 212 -16.00 9.26 -17.19
CA PHE A 212 -15.71 7.88 -17.57
C PHE A 212 -14.27 7.73 -18.08
N ARG A 213 -13.80 8.66 -18.88
CA ARG A 213 -12.43 8.65 -19.41
C ARG A 213 -11.39 8.79 -18.30
N SER A 214 -11.68 9.54 -17.24
CA SER A 214 -10.76 9.74 -16.12
C SER A 214 -10.45 8.46 -15.36
N TRP A 215 -11.31 7.46 -15.41
CA TRP A 215 -11.09 6.16 -14.78
C TRP A 215 -9.84 5.45 -15.30
N ASP A 216 -9.51 5.67 -16.57
CA ASP A 216 -8.37 5.04 -17.25
C ASP A 216 -7.22 6.03 -17.52
N ASN A 217 -7.13 7.12 -16.79
CA ASN A 217 -5.97 8.00 -16.92
C ASN A 217 -4.75 7.44 -16.15
N PRO A 218 -3.52 7.84 -16.52
CA PRO A 218 -2.31 7.30 -15.88
C PRO A 218 -2.28 7.43 -14.35
N ARG A 219 -2.71 8.56 -13.82
CA ARG A 219 -2.75 8.80 -12.37
C ARG A 219 -3.75 7.89 -11.65
N ALA A 220 -4.92 7.72 -12.24
CA ALA A 220 -5.95 6.83 -11.70
C ALA A 220 -5.47 5.36 -11.73
N ASN A 221 -4.81 4.95 -12.80
CA ASN A 221 -4.27 3.60 -12.93
C ASN A 221 -3.22 3.29 -11.86
N VAL A 222 -2.31 4.23 -11.58
CA VAL A 222 -1.30 4.10 -10.53
C VAL A 222 -1.98 4.04 -9.15
N TYR A 223 -2.91 4.94 -8.87
CA TYR A 223 -3.63 4.96 -7.61
C TYR A 223 -4.38 3.65 -7.35
N ARG A 224 -5.07 3.12 -8.37
CA ARG A 224 -5.80 1.86 -8.24
C ARG A 224 -4.85 0.69 -7.93
N ARG A 225 -3.72 0.64 -8.60
CA ARG A 225 -2.70 -0.40 -8.36
C ARG A 225 -2.17 -0.34 -6.93
N ASP A 226 -1.84 0.86 -6.47
CA ASP A 226 -1.30 1.07 -5.12
C ASP A 226 -2.32 0.76 -4.01
N ASN A 227 -3.62 0.84 -4.32
CA ASN A 227 -4.69 0.66 -3.35
C ASN A 227 -5.56 -0.57 -3.60
N ASP A 228 -5.10 -1.49 -4.44
CA ASP A 228 -5.81 -2.75 -4.74
C ASP A 228 -7.25 -2.56 -5.23
N ILE A 229 -7.47 -1.56 -6.07
CA ILE A 229 -8.78 -1.28 -6.66
C ILE A 229 -8.85 -1.89 -8.07
N PRO A 230 -9.68 -2.93 -8.31
CA PRO A 230 -9.78 -3.56 -9.61
C PRO A 230 -10.28 -2.58 -10.69
N TYR A 231 -9.69 -2.68 -11.86
CA TYR A 231 -10.14 -1.89 -13.02
C TYR A 231 -11.61 -2.15 -13.36
N SER A 232 -12.08 -3.38 -13.18
CA SER A 232 -13.45 -3.80 -13.48
C SER A 232 -14.53 -3.10 -12.66
N TRP A 233 -14.15 -2.44 -11.55
CA TRP A 233 -15.13 -1.74 -10.72
C TRP A 233 -15.73 -0.53 -11.42
N GLY A 234 -14.97 0.21 -12.22
CA GLY A 234 -15.43 1.42 -12.88
C GLY A 234 -15.74 2.55 -11.91
N THR A 235 -16.21 3.66 -12.47
CA THR A 235 -16.70 4.81 -11.69
C THR A 235 -18.14 5.13 -12.06
N ALA A 236 -18.93 5.56 -11.07
CA ALA A 236 -20.24 6.13 -11.31
C ALA A 236 -20.12 7.63 -11.61
N VAL A 237 -21.17 8.19 -12.18
CA VAL A 237 -21.28 9.62 -12.45
C VAL A 237 -22.52 10.15 -11.75
N ASN A 238 -22.34 11.16 -10.89
CA ASN A 238 -23.45 11.81 -10.19
C ASN A 238 -23.79 13.13 -10.87
N VAL A 239 -25.01 13.27 -11.33
CA VAL A 239 -25.57 14.51 -11.90
C VAL A 239 -26.54 15.08 -10.88
N GLN A 240 -26.21 16.24 -10.32
CA GLN A 240 -26.93 16.80 -9.16
C GLN A 240 -27.27 18.26 -9.41
N SER A 241 -28.48 18.68 -9.03
CA SER A 241 -28.85 20.09 -9.09
C SER A 241 -27.93 20.94 -8.22
N MET A 242 -27.60 22.13 -8.71
CA MET A 242 -26.71 23.04 -8.00
C MET A 242 -27.36 23.65 -6.77
N ALA A 243 -26.57 23.81 -5.71
CA ALA A 243 -26.84 24.70 -4.58
C ALA A 243 -25.67 25.69 -4.52
N PHE A 244 -25.99 26.96 -4.36
CA PHE A 244 -25.00 28.02 -4.50
C PHE A 244 -24.66 28.68 -3.17
N GLY A 245 -23.40 28.51 -2.76
CA GLY A 245 -22.84 29.15 -1.57
C GLY A 245 -22.26 30.55 -1.85
N ASN A 246 -22.31 31.01 -3.08
CA ASN A 246 -21.69 32.27 -3.53
C ASN A 246 -22.65 33.31 -4.06
N MET A 247 -23.93 33.26 -3.66
CA MET A 247 -24.95 34.23 -4.08
C MET A 247 -24.99 35.49 -3.21
N GLY A 248 -24.26 35.57 -2.15
CA GLY A 248 -24.23 36.69 -1.22
C GLY A 248 -23.72 36.29 0.16
N ASP A 249 -23.77 37.23 1.10
CA ASP A 249 -23.28 37.04 2.47
C ASP A 249 -24.16 36.12 3.33
N ASP A 250 -25.39 35.84 2.89
CA ASP A 250 -26.28 34.87 3.52
C ASP A 250 -26.14 33.46 2.94
N CYS A 251 -25.08 33.25 2.17
CA CYS A 251 -24.70 31.98 1.57
C CYS A 251 -23.32 31.59 2.03
N GLY A 252 -23.00 30.29 1.94
CA GLY A 252 -21.69 29.79 2.29
C GLY A 252 -21.54 28.33 1.94
N THR A 253 -20.34 27.80 2.18
CA THR A 253 -20.00 26.39 1.96
C THR A 253 -19.00 25.94 2.99
N GLY A 254 -18.97 24.65 3.25
CA GLY A 254 -18.01 24.11 4.21
C GLY A 254 -17.82 22.61 4.11
N VAL A 255 -16.78 22.17 4.81
CA VAL A 255 -16.45 20.78 5.01
C VAL A 255 -16.28 20.51 6.50
N ALA A 256 -16.76 19.39 6.97
CA ALA A 256 -16.68 19.07 8.39
C ALA A 256 -16.58 17.57 8.65
N PHE A 257 -15.99 17.24 9.79
CA PHE A 257 -15.88 15.89 10.30
C PHE A 257 -16.61 15.82 11.65
N THR A 258 -17.22 14.70 11.94
CA THR A 258 -17.87 14.49 13.23
C THR A 258 -16.86 14.19 14.35
N ARG A 259 -15.64 13.80 13.97
CA ARG A 259 -14.50 13.60 14.86
C ARG A 259 -13.23 14.10 14.20
N ASP A 260 -12.24 14.45 14.98
CA ASP A 260 -10.96 14.93 14.44
C ASP A 260 -10.29 13.80 13.63
N PRO A 261 -10.07 13.98 12.32
CA PRO A 261 -9.45 12.95 11.48
C PRO A 261 -7.98 12.71 11.78
N ALA A 262 -7.31 13.62 12.49
CA ALA A 262 -5.91 13.48 12.89
C ALA A 262 -5.74 12.76 14.23
N THR A 263 -6.60 13.06 15.22
CA THR A 263 -6.46 12.56 16.59
C THR A 263 -7.56 11.57 17.01
N GLY A 264 -8.70 11.58 16.33
CA GLY A 264 -9.88 10.81 16.71
C GLY A 264 -10.74 11.45 17.80
N ALA A 265 -10.41 12.65 18.24
CA ALA A 265 -11.18 13.34 19.28
C ALA A 265 -12.62 13.61 18.82
N LYS A 266 -13.58 13.31 19.70
CA LYS A 266 -15.01 13.51 19.41
C LYS A 266 -15.37 15.00 19.38
N GLY A 267 -16.18 15.40 18.39
CA GLY A 267 -16.65 16.76 18.19
C GLY A 267 -16.51 17.21 16.74
N LEU A 268 -17.29 18.21 16.38
CA LEU A 268 -17.23 18.81 15.05
C LEU A 268 -15.87 19.45 14.79
N PHE A 269 -15.27 19.07 13.71
CA PHE A 269 -14.00 19.59 13.24
C PHE A 269 -14.16 19.96 11.76
N GLY A 270 -13.86 21.20 11.39
CA GLY A 270 -14.02 21.60 9.99
C GLY A 270 -13.93 23.09 9.78
N GLU A 271 -14.21 23.46 8.53
CA GLU A 271 -14.04 24.82 8.05
C GLU A 271 -15.21 25.22 7.16
N PHE A 272 -15.51 26.54 7.12
CA PHE A 272 -16.48 27.09 6.20
C PHE A 272 -16.07 28.47 5.70
N LEU A 273 -16.66 28.86 4.57
CA LEU A 273 -16.51 30.19 4.00
C LEU A 273 -17.89 30.77 3.69
N THR A 274 -18.05 32.04 3.96
CA THR A 274 -19.23 32.79 3.51
C THR A 274 -19.02 33.21 2.06
N ASN A 275 -20.11 33.34 1.31
CA ASN A 275 -20.09 33.78 -0.08
C ASN A 275 -18.99 33.07 -0.90
N ALA A 276 -19.05 31.74 -0.94
CA ALA A 276 -18.04 30.90 -1.56
C ALA A 276 -18.62 29.59 -2.07
N GLN A 277 -17.94 28.97 -3.03
CA GLN A 277 -18.20 27.60 -3.47
C GLN A 277 -17.18 26.65 -2.82
N GLY A 278 -17.46 25.32 -2.88
CA GLY A 278 -16.62 24.30 -2.26
C GLY A 278 -15.15 24.35 -2.70
N GLU A 279 -14.90 24.64 -3.95
CA GLU A 279 -13.55 24.79 -4.51
C GLU A 279 -12.75 25.91 -3.86
N ASP A 280 -13.39 26.96 -3.36
CA ASP A 280 -12.74 28.09 -2.69
C ASP A 280 -12.20 27.71 -1.31
N VAL A 281 -12.81 26.73 -0.63
CA VAL A 281 -12.33 26.20 0.64
C VAL A 281 -11.01 25.44 0.44
N VAL A 282 -10.96 24.65 -0.64
CA VAL A 282 -9.80 23.81 -0.95
C VAL A 282 -8.65 24.62 -1.54
N ALA A 283 -8.96 25.63 -2.35
CA ALA A 283 -7.97 26.45 -3.07
C ALA A 283 -7.13 27.35 -2.14
N GLY A 284 -7.61 27.63 -0.93
CA GLY A 284 -6.88 28.44 0.04
C GLY A 284 -6.73 29.91 -0.32
N VAL A 285 -7.53 30.42 -1.27
CA VAL A 285 -7.51 31.82 -1.74
C VAL A 285 -7.97 32.78 -0.63
N ARG A 286 -8.88 32.31 0.21
CA ARG A 286 -9.39 33.01 1.39
C ARG A 286 -9.15 32.13 2.62
N THR A 287 -8.89 32.74 3.77
CA THR A 287 -8.74 32.00 5.03
C THR A 287 -10.10 31.48 5.50
N PRO A 288 -10.33 30.18 5.57
CA PRO A 288 -11.57 29.63 6.08
C PRO A 288 -11.74 29.92 7.58
N MET A 289 -12.99 29.99 8.02
CA MET A 289 -13.36 30.08 9.41
C MET A 289 -13.55 28.66 10.00
N HIS A 290 -13.31 28.51 11.29
CA HIS A 290 -13.60 27.24 11.98
C HIS A 290 -15.12 26.98 11.98
N ILE A 291 -15.50 25.71 11.87
CA ILE A 291 -16.91 25.32 11.76
C ILE A 291 -17.77 25.84 12.91
N GLN A 292 -17.20 26.00 14.10
CA GLN A 292 -17.91 26.53 15.27
C GLN A 292 -18.34 27.97 15.08
N GLU A 293 -17.61 28.76 14.31
CA GLU A 293 -17.93 30.15 14.00
C GLU A 293 -19.15 30.29 13.06
N MET A 294 -19.59 29.18 12.46
CA MET A 294 -20.82 29.14 11.66
C MET A 294 -22.05 29.49 12.51
N SER A 295 -22.00 29.24 13.82
CA SER A 295 -23.09 29.61 14.75
C SER A 295 -23.40 31.11 14.76
N GLU A 296 -22.41 31.94 14.48
CA GLU A 296 -22.53 33.38 14.46
C GLU A 296 -23.10 33.88 13.13
N LYS A 297 -22.70 33.23 12.03
CA LYS A 297 -23.11 33.65 10.67
C LYS A 297 -24.42 33.01 10.22
N PHE A 298 -24.64 31.74 10.55
CA PHE A 298 -25.82 30.98 10.14
C PHE A 298 -26.36 30.17 11.34
N PRO A 299 -26.92 30.80 12.36
CA PRO A 299 -27.30 30.11 13.61
C PRO A 299 -28.30 28.96 13.39
N GLU A 300 -29.32 29.17 12.57
CA GLU A 300 -30.36 28.18 12.28
C GLU A 300 -29.79 27.01 11.45
N ALA A 301 -29.02 27.34 10.42
CA ALA A 301 -28.39 26.33 9.58
C ALA A 301 -27.35 25.51 10.37
N PHE A 302 -26.62 26.15 11.28
CA PHE A 302 -25.66 25.47 12.13
C PHE A 302 -26.32 24.48 13.09
N GLU A 303 -27.41 24.84 13.72
CA GLU A 303 -28.16 23.92 14.59
C GLU A 303 -28.71 22.73 13.78
N GLN A 304 -29.24 22.98 12.61
CA GLN A 304 -29.69 21.92 11.69
C GLN A 304 -28.51 21.02 11.27
N PHE A 305 -27.37 21.62 10.97
CA PHE A 305 -26.17 20.90 10.58
C PHE A 305 -25.67 19.97 11.70
N LYS A 306 -25.66 20.45 12.95
CA LYS A 306 -25.30 19.60 14.10
C LYS A 306 -26.23 18.40 14.23
N ASP A 307 -27.52 18.59 14.04
CA ASP A 307 -28.51 17.50 14.06
C ASP A 307 -28.26 16.51 12.93
N VAL A 308 -27.96 17.00 11.73
CA VAL A 308 -27.61 16.17 10.57
C VAL A 308 -26.34 15.36 10.84
N CYS A 309 -25.32 15.98 11.43
CA CYS A 309 -24.07 15.31 11.78
C CYS A 309 -24.28 14.16 12.78
N ALA A 310 -25.06 14.42 13.83
CA ALA A 310 -25.40 13.40 14.81
C ALA A 310 -26.22 12.25 14.17
N THR A 311 -27.17 12.58 13.33
CA THR A 311 -27.99 11.59 12.61
C THR A 311 -27.12 10.71 11.69
N LEU A 312 -26.23 11.30 10.95
CA LEU A 312 -25.34 10.57 10.02
C LEU A 312 -24.34 9.67 10.75
N GLU A 313 -23.71 10.16 11.82
CA GLU A 313 -22.78 9.35 12.61
C GLU A 313 -23.49 8.15 13.24
N GLU A 314 -24.68 8.34 13.79
CA GLU A 314 -25.49 7.26 14.36
C GLU A 314 -25.96 6.28 13.27
N HIS A 315 -26.38 6.79 12.12
CA HIS A 315 -26.89 5.97 11.03
C HIS A 315 -25.81 5.06 10.43
N TYR A 316 -24.63 5.63 10.13
CA TYR A 316 -23.50 4.88 9.59
C TYR A 316 -22.65 4.21 10.65
N ARG A 317 -22.85 4.53 11.90
CA ARG A 317 -22.09 4.01 13.04
C ARG A 317 -20.57 4.18 12.85
N ASP A 318 -20.19 5.34 12.32
CA ASP A 318 -18.80 5.73 12.07
C ASP A 318 -18.71 7.24 11.94
N MET A 319 -17.50 7.80 12.15
CA MET A 319 -17.28 9.22 11.90
C MET A 319 -17.58 9.56 10.46
N GLN A 320 -18.10 10.73 10.26
CA GLN A 320 -18.49 11.20 8.93
C GLN A 320 -17.67 12.41 8.50
N ASP A 321 -17.34 12.44 7.22
CA ASP A 321 -16.75 13.54 6.49
C ASP A 321 -17.85 14.08 5.56
N MET A 322 -18.21 15.34 5.75
CA MET A 322 -19.38 15.94 5.10
C MET A 322 -19.02 17.21 4.36
N GLU A 323 -19.68 17.39 3.23
CA GLU A 323 -19.69 18.67 2.49
C GLU A 323 -21.10 19.24 2.53
N PHE A 324 -21.20 20.54 2.74
CA PHE A 324 -22.48 21.23 2.81
C PHE A 324 -22.40 22.60 2.17
N THR A 325 -23.54 23.12 1.77
CA THR A 325 -23.71 24.47 1.26
C THR A 325 -24.91 25.12 1.96
N VAL A 326 -24.78 26.39 2.25
CA VAL A 326 -25.88 27.24 2.75
C VAL A 326 -26.23 28.19 1.66
N GLU A 327 -27.47 28.11 1.13
CA GLU A 327 -28.00 29.00 0.10
C GLU A 327 -29.13 29.81 0.72
N HIS A 328 -28.92 31.13 0.83
CA HIS A 328 -29.86 32.04 1.49
C HIS A 328 -30.35 31.52 2.86
N GLY A 329 -29.42 31.13 3.70
CA GLY A 329 -29.72 30.62 5.05
C GLY A 329 -30.22 29.18 5.09
N LYS A 330 -30.44 28.53 3.96
CA LYS A 330 -30.96 27.18 3.88
C LYS A 330 -29.82 26.17 3.70
N LEU A 331 -29.78 25.18 4.58
CA LEU A 331 -28.76 24.12 4.53
C LEU A 331 -29.06 23.08 3.44
N PHE A 332 -27.99 22.70 2.69
CA PHE A 332 -28.00 21.57 1.77
C PHE A 332 -26.80 20.68 2.04
N MET A 333 -27.02 19.37 2.13
CA MET A 333 -25.97 18.38 2.25
C MET A 333 -25.56 17.92 0.85
N LEU A 334 -24.28 18.06 0.51
CA LEU A 334 -23.76 17.70 -0.81
C LEU A 334 -23.11 16.33 -0.83
N GLN A 335 -22.52 15.91 0.29
CA GLN A 335 -21.79 14.64 0.39
C GLN A 335 -21.64 14.23 1.83
N THR A 336 -21.70 12.94 2.08
CA THR A 336 -21.21 12.32 3.31
C THR A 336 -20.44 11.06 2.94
N ARG A 337 -19.45 10.73 3.74
CA ARG A 337 -18.72 9.48 3.64
C ARG A 337 -18.12 9.13 5.00
N ASN A 338 -17.78 7.86 5.20
CA ASN A 338 -16.97 7.47 6.32
C ASN A 338 -15.62 8.20 6.18
N GLY A 339 -15.26 8.96 7.19
CA GLY A 339 -14.15 9.90 7.09
C GLY A 339 -12.80 9.21 6.95
N LYS A 340 -11.99 9.72 6.03
CA LYS A 340 -10.57 9.36 5.99
C LYS A 340 -9.90 9.90 7.25
N ARG A 341 -9.03 9.12 7.82
CA ARG A 341 -8.40 9.41 9.10
C ARG A 341 -6.99 8.84 9.15
N THR A 342 -6.17 9.38 10.05
CA THR A 342 -4.86 8.81 10.33
C THR A 342 -5.03 7.44 10.98
N ALA A 343 -3.98 6.64 10.95
CA ALA A 343 -3.98 5.33 11.61
C ALA A 343 -4.26 5.47 13.12
N GLN A 344 -3.67 6.47 13.77
CA GLN A 344 -3.92 6.75 15.18
C GLN A 344 -5.38 7.08 15.44
N ALA A 345 -5.98 7.94 14.62
CA ALA A 345 -7.39 8.29 14.73
C ALA A 345 -8.30 7.08 14.49
N ALA A 346 -7.95 6.23 13.53
CA ALA A 346 -8.71 5.02 13.24
C ALA A 346 -8.82 4.10 14.47
N LEU A 347 -7.72 3.89 15.16
CA LEU A 347 -7.70 3.07 16.38
C LEU A 347 -8.51 3.71 17.51
N LYS A 348 -8.32 5.01 17.73
CA LYS A 348 -9.06 5.72 18.77
C LYS A 348 -10.57 5.71 18.51
N ILE A 349 -10.96 6.01 17.28
CA ILE A 349 -12.38 6.05 16.90
C ILE A 349 -13.01 4.66 17.04
N ALA A 350 -12.32 3.60 16.60
CA ALA A 350 -12.81 2.24 16.76
C ALA A 350 -13.06 1.88 18.22
N CYS A 351 -12.12 2.20 19.11
CA CYS A 351 -12.26 1.97 20.53
C CYS A 351 -13.41 2.80 21.15
N ASP A 352 -13.49 4.06 20.79
CA ASP A 352 -14.54 4.96 21.30
C ASP A 352 -15.94 4.52 20.84
N LEU A 353 -16.09 4.05 19.61
CA LEU A 353 -17.38 3.54 19.10
C LEU A 353 -17.84 2.28 19.85
N VAL A 354 -16.91 1.43 20.25
CA VAL A 354 -17.22 0.27 21.09
C VAL A 354 -17.65 0.73 22.48
N ASP A 355 -16.93 1.65 23.08
CA ASP A 355 -17.24 2.20 24.42
C ASP A 355 -18.60 2.93 24.43
N GLU A 356 -18.96 3.58 23.34
CA GLU A 356 -20.25 4.27 23.18
C GLU A 356 -21.41 3.32 22.82
N GLY A 357 -21.12 2.05 22.61
CA GLY A 357 -22.13 1.05 22.26
C GLY A 357 -22.61 1.08 20.81
N MET A 358 -21.96 1.86 19.94
CA MET A 358 -22.32 1.95 18.52
C MET A 358 -21.86 0.73 17.72
N ARG A 359 -20.75 0.14 18.12
CA ARG A 359 -20.14 -1.00 17.45
C ARG A 359 -19.75 -2.08 18.43
N THR A 360 -19.78 -3.33 17.96
CA THR A 360 -19.20 -4.45 18.70
C THR A 360 -17.70 -4.52 18.47
N GLU A 361 -16.97 -5.28 19.27
CA GLU A 361 -15.54 -5.50 19.06
C GLU A 361 -15.25 -6.06 17.67
N LYS A 362 -16.06 -7.01 17.20
CA LYS A 362 -15.92 -7.60 15.85
C LYS A 362 -16.07 -6.54 14.75
N GLU A 363 -17.09 -5.70 14.88
CA GLU A 363 -17.33 -4.63 13.92
C GLU A 363 -16.21 -3.59 13.93
N ALA A 364 -15.67 -3.27 15.11
CA ALA A 364 -14.56 -2.34 15.26
C ALA A 364 -13.28 -2.89 14.60
N VAL A 365 -12.97 -4.16 14.81
CA VAL A 365 -11.84 -4.83 14.15
C VAL A 365 -11.99 -4.79 12.63
N ALA A 366 -13.20 -5.04 12.13
CA ALA A 366 -13.48 -5.07 10.70
C ALA A 366 -13.38 -3.72 10.01
N MET A 367 -13.53 -2.61 10.74
CA MET A 367 -13.51 -1.27 10.14
C MET A 367 -12.10 -0.69 9.95
N ILE A 368 -11.07 -1.29 10.53
CA ILE A 368 -9.70 -0.78 10.46
C ILE A 368 -8.98 -1.39 9.25
N ASP A 369 -8.37 -0.56 8.40
CA ASP A 369 -7.51 -1.05 7.34
C ASP A 369 -6.19 -1.54 7.94
N PRO A 370 -5.86 -2.85 7.82
CA PRO A 370 -4.62 -3.38 8.41
C PRO A 370 -3.35 -2.67 7.94
N ARG A 371 -3.32 -2.19 6.70
CA ARG A 371 -2.16 -1.49 6.12
C ARG A 371 -1.86 -0.18 6.85
N ASN A 372 -2.86 0.45 7.46
CA ASN A 372 -2.68 1.68 8.23
C ASN A 372 -1.81 1.48 9.47
N LEU A 373 -1.70 0.26 9.98
CA LEU A 373 -0.88 -0.04 11.15
C LEU A 373 0.61 0.17 10.90
N ASP A 374 1.07 0.06 9.65
CA ASP A 374 2.47 0.31 9.29
C ASP A 374 2.95 1.69 9.73
N THR A 375 2.13 2.71 9.56
CA THR A 375 2.50 4.09 9.89
C THR A 375 2.72 4.31 11.38
N LEU A 376 2.12 3.48 12.22
CA LEU A 376 2.25 3.57 13.69
C LEU A 376 3.55 2.96 14.20
N LEU A 377 4.21 2.14 13.42
CA LEU A 377 5.38 1.37 13.81
C LEU A 377 6.69 2.00 13.34
N HIS A 378 6.63 3.05 12.52
CA HIS A 378 7.79 3.68 11.90
C HIS A 378 7.83 5.19 12.14
N PRO A 379 9.04 5.81 12.13
CA PRO A 379 9.17 7.27 12.21
C PRO A 379 8.44 7.97 11.05
N GLN A 380 7.96 9.19 11.28
CA GLN A 380 7.28 10.02 10.29
C GLN A 380 7.98 11.38 10.21
N PHE A 381 7.82 12.10 9.11
CA PHE A 381 8.28 13.47 9.02
C PHE A 381 7.38 14.40 9.84
N ASP A 382 7.96 15.47 10.35
CA ASP A 382 7.18 16.56 10.94
C ASP A 382 6.22 17.10 9.87
N ALA A 383 4.93 17.14 10.18
CA ALA A 383 3.87 17.46 9.22
C ALA A 383 4.03 18.86 8.59
N ALA A 384 4.38 19.85 9.42
CA ALA A 384 4.55 21.23 8.96
C ALA A 384 5.76 21.36 8.02
N ALA A 385 6.88 20.72 8.37
CA ALA A 385 8.10 20.73 7.56
C ALA A 385 7.90 19.98 6.24
N LEU A 386 7.17 18.87 6.26
CA LEU A 386 6.87 18.09 5.06
C LEU A 386 5.98 18.87 4.09
N LYS A 387 4.99 19.58 4.60
CA LYS A 387 4.08 20.40 3.80
C LYS A 387 4.80 21.55 3.07
N ALA A 388 5.84 22.09 3.69
CA ALA A 388 6.66 23.15 3.12
C ALA A 388 7.68 22.63 2.09
N ALA A 389 7.91 21.31 2.01
CA ALA A 389 8.91 20.70 1.15
C ALA A 389 8.32 20.25 -0.19
N THR A 390 9.13 20.33 -1.23
CA THR A 390 8.78 19.83 -2.56
C THR A 390 9.67 18.63 -2.90
N PRO A 391 9.11 17.50 -3.38
CA PRO A 391 9.93 16.36 -3.76
C PRO A 391 10.91 16.67 -4.89
N ALA A 392 12.15 16.24 -4.74
CA ALA A 392 13.16 16.32 -5.78
C ALA A 392 13.10 15.12 -6.74
N GLY A 393 12.51 14.01 -6.28
CA GLY A 393 12.34 12.80 -7.07
C GLY A 393 11.40 11.83 -6.40
N ARG A 394 11.12 10.73 -7.11
CA ARG A 394 10.23 9.68 -6.61
C ARG A 394 10.71 8.30 -7.05
N GLY A 395 10.79 7.39 -6.10
CA GLY A 395 10.95 5.96 -6.34
C GLY A 395 9.76 5.18 -5.79
N LEU A 396 9.97 3.91 -5.53
CA LEU A 396 8.96 3.06 -4.90
C LEU A 396 9.08 3.14 -3.37
N GLY A 397 7.98 3.35 -2.68
CA GLY A 397 7.92 3.22 -1.23
C GLY A 397 8.06 1.77 -0.82
N ALA A 398 9.28 1.30 -0.68
CA ALA A 398 9.58 -0.12 -0.50
C ALA A 398 9.52 -0.58 0.96
N SER A 399 9.85 0.29 1.90
CA SER A 399 9.70 0.04 3.33
C SER A 399 9.29 1.33 4.01
N PRO A 400 8.21 1.33 4.79
CA PRO A 400 7.60 2.57 5.27
C PRO A 400 8.46 3.33 6.28
N GLY A 401 8.10 4.59 6.50
CA GLY A 401 8.74 5.48 7.44
C GLY A 401 9.46 6.63 6.76
N ALA A 402 9.99 7.52 7.58
CA ALA A 402 10.74 8.69 7.17
C ALA A 402 12.19 8.59 7.62
N ALA A 403 13.11 8.99 6.77
CA ALA A 403 14.54 9.03 7.10
C ALA A 403 15.18 10.32 6.60
N CYS A 404 16.08 10.85 7.42
CA CYS A 404 16.89 12.00 7.08
C CYS A 404 18.33 11.71 7.53
N GLY A 405 19.29 12.00 6.69
CA GLY A 405 20.70 11.80 7.04
C GLY A 405 21.66 12.21 5.95
N LYS A 406 22.93 12.04 6.26
CA LYS A 406 24.02 12.32 5.31
C LYS A 406 24.18 11.14 4.36
N ILE A 407 24.41 11.46 3.11
CA ILE A 407 24.59 10.45 2.05
C ILE A 407 25.90 9.71 2.23
N VAL A 408 25.84 8.37 2.20
CA VAL A 408 27.00 7.48 2.08
C VAL A 408 26.73 6.49 0.95
N PHE A 409 27.79 5.99 0.31
CA PHE A 409 27.68 5.15 -0.88
C PHE A 409 28.13 3.71 -0.70
N SER A 410 28.62 3.36 0.48
CA SER A 410 29.01 1.97 0.78
C SER A 410 28.57 1.53 2.17
N ALA A 411 28.44 0.22 2.34
CA ALA A 411 28.12 -0.36 3.65
C ALA A 411 29.17 -0.04 4.69
N GLU A 412 30.44 -0.07 4.31
CA GLU A 412 31.58 0.25 5.19
C GLU A 412 31.51 1.68 5.68
N ASP A 413 31.22 2.63 4.80
CA ASP A 413 31.06 4.04 5.16
C ASP A 413 29.85 4.24 6.08
N ALA A 414 28.76 3.55 5.82
CA ALA A 414 27.56 3.61 6.69
C ALA A 414 27.89 3.17 8.12
N GLU A 415 28.59 2.07 8.26
CA GLU A 415 29.02 1.57 9.58
C GLU A 415 29.98 2.54 10.28
N GLU A 416 30.99 3.04 9.56
CA GLU A 416 31.98 3.97 10.11
C GLU A 416 31.34 5.28 10.55
N TRP A 417 30.49 5.87 9.71
CA TRP A 417 29.84 7.14 10.02
C TRP A 417 28.86 7.00 11.16
N ASN A 418 28.13 5.89 11.21
CA ASN A 418 27.22 5.60 12.32
C ASN A 418 27.98 5.44 13.65
N ALA A 419 29.12 4.78 13.60
CA ALA A 419 30.01 4.62 14.78
C ALA A 419 30.51 5.97 15.33
N ARG A 420 30.65 6.98 14.46
CA ARG A 420 30.98 8.35 14.86
C ARG A 420 29.79 9.15 15.39
N GLY A 421 28.59 8.54 15.41
CA GLY A 421 27.36 9.19 15.87
C GLY A 421 26.63 9.98 14.78
N GLU A 422 27.01 9.85 13.53
CA GLU A 422 26.32 10.52 12.41
C GLU A 422 25.18 9.67 11.89
N LYS A 423 24.07 10.34 11.56
CA LYS A 423 22.91 9.70 10.91
C LYS A 423 23.16 9.70 9.40
N VAL A 424 23.02 8.52 8.78
CA VAL A 424 23.33 8.34 7.35
C VAL A 424 22.18 7.72 6.59
N VAL A 425 22.11 8.04 5.30
CA VAL A 425 21.25 7.40 4.31
C VAL A 425 22.17 6.71 3.31
N LEU A 426 22.01 5.39 3.21
CA LEU A 426 22.82 4.59 2.29
C LEU A 426 22.20 4.68 0.89
N VAL A 427 22.97 5.18 -0.07
CA VAL A 427 22.54 5.33 -1.47
C VAL A 427 23.37 4.38 -2.34
N ARG A 428 22.71 3.44 -2.97
CA ARG A 428 23.35 2.43 -3.80
C ARG A 428 22.64 2.32 -5.15
N LEU A 429 23.36 1.82 -6.15
CA LEU A 429 22.74 1.39 -7.40
C LEU A 429 21.75 0.25 -7.12
N GLU A 430 22.18 -0.74 -6.36
CA GLU A 430 21.41 -1.84 -5.79
C GLU A 430 22.15 -2.39 -4.57
N THR A 431 21.47 -3.09 -3.67
CA THR A 431 22.11 -3.72 -2.52
C THR A 431 22.27 -5.23 -2.72
N SER A 432 23.22 -5.80 -2.01
CA SER A 432 23.48 -7.23 -1.97
C SER A 432 23.53 -7.71 -0.51
N PRO A 433 23.55 -9.03 -0.24
CA PRO A 433 23.67 -9.54 1.13
C PRO A 433 24.87 -9.01 1.91
N GLU A 434 25.95 -8.64 1.22
CA GLU A 434 27.15 -8.06 1.85
C GLU A 434 26.88 -6.67 2.45
N ASP A 435 25.83 -5.99 2.02
CA ASP A 435 25.47 -4.66 2.48
C ASP A 435 24.64 -4.64 3.77
N ILE A 436 24.22 -5.80 4.27
CA ILE A 436 23.28 -5.89 5.41
C ILE A 436 23.75 -5.11 6.63
N THR A 437 25.02 -5.22 7.00
CA THR A 437 25.54 -4.51 8.18
C THR A 437 25.49 -3.00 8.01
N GLY A 438 25.81 -2.51 6.80
CA GLY A 438 25.69 -1.09 6.47
C GLY A 438 24.25 -0.62 6.41
N MET A 439 23.36 -1.47 5.94
CA MET A 439 21.91 -1.18 5.92
C MET A 439 21.38 -1.03 7.34
N LYS A 440 21.80 -1.87 8.27
CA LYS A 440 21.42 -1.78 9.69
C LYS A 440 21.93 -0.50 10.35
N ALA A 441 23.07 -0.01 9.93
CA ALA A 441 23.68 1.21 10.47
C ALA A 441 23.01 2.48 9.91
N SER A 442 22.21 2.38 8.87
CA SER A 442 21.60 3.51 8.16
C SER A 442 20.21 3.86 8.69
N GLN A 443 19.87 5.14 8.64
CA GLN A 443 18.51 5.62 8.93
C GLN A 443 17.54 5.24 7.82
N GLY A 444 18.02 5.22 6.60
CA GLY A 444 17.23 4.86 5.41
C GLY A 444 18.11 4.39 4.28
N ILE A 445 17.48 3.73 3.32
CA ILE A 445 18.14 3.14 2.16
C ILE A 445 17.47 3.65 0.89
N LEU A 446 18.29 4.13 -0.05
CA LEU A 446 17.82 4.61 -1.35
C LEU A 446 18.57 3.85 -2.44
N THR A 447 17.82 3.20 -3.34
CA THR A 447 18.41 2.52 -4.49
C THR A 447 17.89 3.05 -5.81
N VAL A 448 18.74 3.01 -6.83
CA VAL A 448 18.40 3.41 -8.20
C VAL A 448 17.62 2.32 -8.90
N ARG A 449 17.98 1.07 -8.66
CA ARG A 449 17.36 -0.14 -9.23
C ARG A 449 16.63 -0.94 -8.17
N GLY A 450 15.71 -1.75 -8.63
CA GLY A 450 14.96 -2.69 -7.79
C GLY A 450 13.50 -2.31 -7.60
N GLY A 451 12.68 -3.32 -7.39
CA GLY A 451 11.26 -3.20 -7.12
C GLY A 451 10.93 -3.51 -5.66
N MET A 452 9.66 -3.74 -5.37
CA MET A 452 9.14 -4.06 -4.04
C MET A 452 9.69 -5.38 -3.47
N THR A 453 10.20 -6.24 -4.32
CA THR A 453 10.73 -7.56 -3.95
C THR A 453 12.24 -7.67 -4.12
N SER A 454 12.93 -6.54 -4.38
CA SER A 454 14.38 -6.49 -4.46
C SER A 454 15.01 -6.79 -3.09
N HIS A 455 16.28 -7.13 -3.09
CA HIS A 455 17.04 -7.38 -1.85
C HIS A 455 16.93 -6.20 -0.87
N ALA A 456 17.12 -4.98 -1.36
CA ALA A 456 17.03 -3.77 -0.53
C ALA A 456 15.64 -3.64 0.12
N ALA A 457 14.58 -3.83 -0.65
CA ALA A 457 13.20 -3.71 -0.17
C ALA A 457 12.88 -4.78 0.88
N VAL A 458 13.20 -6.03 0.60
CA VAL A 458 12.92 -7.16 1.51
C VAL A 458 13.68 -7.02 2.83
N VAL A 459 14.97 -6.74 2.76
CA VAL A 459 15.81 -6.62 3.95
C VAL A 459 15.41 -5.39 4.77
N ALA A 460 15.14 -4.27 4.13
CA ALA A 460 14.71 -3.06 4.82
C ALA A 460 13.40 -3.26 5.57
N ARG A 461 12.41 -3.92 4.96
CA ARG A 461 11.15 -4.27 5.63
C ARG A 461 11.38 -5.19 6.84
N GLY A 462 12.26 -6.16 6.70
CA GLY A 462 12.62 -7.04 7.81
C GLY A 462 13.27 -6.31 8.97
N MET A 463 14.06 -5.28 8.71
CA MET A 463 14.73 -4.45 9.72
C MET A 463 13.82 -3.35 10.28
N GLY A 464 12.71 -3.04 9.62
CA GLY A 464 11.90 -1.86 9.93
C GLY A 464 12.58 -0.55 9.53
N THR A 465 13.46 -0.57 8.57
CA THR A 465 14.22 0.60 8.08
C THR A 465 13.54 1.19 6.85
N CYS A 466 13.42 2.52 6.81
CA CYS A 466 12.88 3.24 5.66
C CYS A 466 13.65 2.89 4.38
N CYS A 467 12.94 2.59 3.31
CA CYS A 467 13.57 2.30 2.02
C CYS A 467 12.75 2.87 0.87
N VAL A 468 13.45 3.58 -0.02
CA VAL A 468 12.93 3.99 -1.32
C VAL A 468 13.78 3.28 -2.36
N SER A 469 13.16 2.44 -3.17
CA SER A 469 13.87 1.68 -4.21
C SER A 469 13.41 2.09 -5.61
N GLY A 470 14.24 1.76 -6.60
CA GLY A 470 13.85 1.95 -7.99
C GLY A 470 13.70 3.40 -8.43
N CYS A 471 14.48 4.32 -7.87
CA CYS A 471 14.49 5.71 -8.33
C CYS A 471 15.34 5.84 -9.61
N GLY A 472 14.75 5.55 -10.76
CA GLY A 472 15.42 5.57 -12.07
C GLY A 472 15.85 6.96 -12.54
N ASP A 473 15.34 8.02 -11.91
CA ASP A 473 15.73 9.40 -12.22
C ASP A 473 17.13 9.77 -11.70
N ILE A 474 17.68 8.95 -10.82
CA ILE A 474 19.03 9.15 -10.28
C ILE A 474 20.07 8.68 -11.31
N ALA A 475 20.99 9.57 -11.66
CA ALA A 475 22.19 9.22 -12.43
C ALA A 475 23.34 8.97 -11.45
N MET A 476 23.65 7.70 -11.20
CA MET A 476 24.60 7.28 -10.17
C MET A 476 26.04 7.17 -10.69
N ASP A 477 26.98 7.69 -9.89
CA ASP A 477 28.42 7.48 -10.05
C ASP A 477 29.00 7.03 -8.70
N GLU A 478 28.87 5.74 -8.39
CA GLU A 478 29.33 5.18 -7.11
C GLU A 478 30.85 5.33 -6.92
N ALA A 479 31.62 5.18 -8.00
CA ALA A 479 33.08 5.26 -7.93
C ALA A 479 33.56 6.62 -7.43
N ASN A 480 32.90 7.71 -7.85
CA ASN A 480 33.23 9.06 -7.43
C ASN A 480 32.35 9.57 -6.28
N LYS A 481 31.57 8.69 -5.68
CA LYS A 481 30.68 8.98 -4.53
C LYS A 481 29.80 10.20 -4.78
N LYS A 482 29.07 10.19 -5.90
CA LYS A 482 28.13 11.25 -6.28
C LYS A 482 26.99 10.71 -7.14
N PHE A 483 25.88 11.46 -7.16
CA PHE A 483 24.79 11.23 -8.09
C PHE A 483 24.09 12.54 -8.45
N THR A 484 23.36 12.54 -9.56
CA THR A 484 22.55 13.68 -10.01
C THR A 484 21.07 13.32 -9.92
N LEU A 485 20.27 14.21 -9.34
CA LEU A 485 18.82 14.09 -9.28
C LEU A 485 18.20 15.47 -9.45
N ALA A 486 17.23 15.60 -10.35
CA ALA A 486 16.53 16.85 -10.63
C ALA A 486 17.48 18.02 -10.94
N GLY A 487 18.56 17.74 -11.65
CA GLY A 487 19.55 18.75 -12.06
C GLY A 487 20.53 19.15 -10.98
N LYS A 488 20.45 18.58 -9.78
CA LYS A 488 21.39 18.84 -8.68
C LYS A 488 22.34 17.66 -8.49
N GLU A 489 23.62 17.95 -8.27
CA GLU A 489 24.64 16.97 -7.94
C GLU A 489 24.74 16.80 -6.43
N TYR A 490 24.64 15.55 -5.94
CA TYR A 490 24.76 15.18 -4.54
C TYR A 490 26.03 14.42 -4.30
N HIS A 491 26.73 14.77 -3.22
CA HIS A 491 28.01 14.20 -2.82
C HIS A 491 27.89 13.51 -1.45
N GLU A 492 28.88 12.66 -1.14
CA GLU A 492 28.97 12.06 0.19
C GLU A 492 28.96 13.16 1.26
N GLY A 493 28.13 12.98 2.28
CA GLY A 493 27.98 13.93 3.36
C GLY A 493 26.91 14.99 3.17
N ASP A 494 26.35 15.14 1.96
CA ASP A 494 25.18 16.00 1.74
C ASP A 494 23.95 15.39 2.40
N TYR A 495 23.03 16.24 2.88
CA TYR A 495 21.80 15.77 3.50
C TYR A 495 20.75 15.44 2.46
N ILE A 496 20.05 14.34 2.71
CA ILE A 496 18.90 13.91 1.93
C ILE A 496 17.83 13.37 2.87
N SER A 497 16.57 13.55 2.50
CA SER A 497 15.41 13.01 3.22
C SER A 497 14.60 12.13 2.29
N ILE A 498 14.21 10.95 2.76
CA ILE A 498 13.43 9.99 1.97
C ILE A 498 12.18 9.55 2.73
N ASP A 499 11.08 9.37 2.00
CA ASP A 499 9.82 8.90 2.53
C ASP A 499 9.54 7.49 1.97
N GLY A 500 9.75 6.49 2.81
CA GLY A 500 9.55 5.09 2.44
C GLY A 500 8.08 4.69 2.27
N THR A 501 7.16 5.52 2.72
CA THR A 501 5.73 5.30 2.55
C THR A 501 5.25 5.75 1.17
N THR A 502 5.67 6.95 0.74
CA THR A 502 5.26 7.53 -0.55
C THR A 502 6.24 7.27 -1.69
N GLY A 503 7.52 7.02 -1.36
CA GLY A 503 8.60 6.93 -2.33
C GLY A 503 9.22 8.28 -2.68
N ASN A 504 8.80 9.36 -2.07
CA ASN A 504 9.31 10.70 -2.34
C ASN A 504 10.71 10.91 -1.77
N ILE A 505 11.52 11.67 -2.50
CA ILE A 505 12.89 12.04 -2.13
C ILE A 505 12.94 13.56 -2.04
N TYR A 506 13.52 14.08 -0.95
CA TYR A 506 13.60 15.51 -0.68
C TYR A 506 15.05 15.94 -0.52
N ASP A 507 15.36 17.13 -1.04
CA ASP A 507 16.67 17.76 -0.83
C ASP A 507 16.78 18.29 0.60
N GLY A 508 17.94 18.05 1.22
CA GLY A 508 18.26 18.59 2.54
C GLY A 508 17.59 17.84 3.70
N GLN A 509 17.44 18.54 4.81
CA GLN A 509 16.93 17.98 6.07
C GLN A 509 15.46 18.28 6.27
N ILE A 510 14.67 17.24 6.52
CA ILE A 510 13.30 17.36 7.02
C ILE A 510 13.28 16.65 8.38
N PRO A 511 12.89 17.32 9.47
CA PRO A 511 12.83 16.69 10.79
C PRO A 511 11.91 15.48 10.82
N THR A 512 12.29 14.46 11.56
CA THR A 512 11.49 13.26 11.77
C THR A 512 10.97 13.19 13.21
N VAL A 513 9.82 12.51 13.37
CA VAL A 513 9.18 12.26 14.66
C VAL A 513 9.10 10.75 14.86
N ASP A 514 9.50 10.27 16.04
CA ASP A 514 9.45 8.84 16.36
C ASP A 514 8.01 8.33 16.42
N ALA A 515 7.84 7.05 16.09
CA ALA A 515 6.55 6.38 16.17
C ALA A 515 6.06 6.33 17.61
N LYS A 516 4.77 6.70 17.82
CA LYS A 516 4.09 6.59 19.11
C LYS A 516 2.98 5.56 19.00
N ILE A 517 3.06 4.54 19.83
CA ILE A 517 2.03 3.51 19.96
C ILE A 517 1.17 3.84 21.16
N ALA A 518 -0.12 4.13 20.93
CA ALA A 518 -1.09 4.42 21.99
C ALA A 518 -1.71 3.13 22.54
N GLY A 519 -2.37 3.20 23.71
CA GLY A 519 -3.04 2.08 24.35
C GLY A 519 -4.16 1.46 23.50
N GLU A 520 -4.76 2.23 22.60
CA GLU A 520 -5.78 1.77 21.66
C GLU A 520 -5.23 0.69 20.70
N PHE A 521 -3.96 0.79 20.34
CA PHE A 521 -3.29 -0.23 19.52
C PHE A 521 -3.31 -1.60 20.21
N GLU A 522 -2.90 -1.63 21.47
CA GLU A 522 -2.91 -2.87 22.26
C GLU A 522 -4.31 -3.45 22.41
N ARG A 523 -5.28 -2.59 22.64
CA ARG A 523 -6.69 -2.98 22.80
C ARG A 523 -7.24 -3.62 21.52
N VAL A 524 -6.99 -3.01 20.37
CA VAL A 524 -7.41 -3.54 19.06
C VAL A 524 -6.70 -4.87 18.76
N MET A 525 -5.41 -4.97 19.08
CA MET A 525 -4.65 -6.21 18.89
C MET A 525 -5.16 -7.34 19.78
N GLU A 526 -5.58 -7.06 20.99
CA GLU A 526 -6.23 -8.05 21.88
C GLU A 526 -7.53 -8.56 21.26
N TRP A 527 -8.35 -7.67 20.70
CA TRP A 527 -9.55 -8.09 19.97
C TRP A 527 -9.20 -8.94 18.75
N ALA A 528 -8.20 -8.55 17.99
CA ALA A 528 -7.73 -9.30 16.83
C ALA A 528 -7.31 -10.72 17.22
N ASP A 529 -6.53 -10.87 18.29
CA ASP A 529 -6.09 -12.17 18.78
C ASP A 529 -7.27 -13.04 19.27
N LYS A 530 -8.29 -12.41 19.83
CA LYS A 530 -9.51 -13.10 20.29
C LYS A 530 -10.30 -13.75 19.16
N TYR A 531 -10.34 -13.11 17.98
CA TYR A 531 -11.20 -13.55 16.88
C TYR A 531 -10.45 -14.27 15.75
N ARG A 532 -9.15 -14.10 15.61
CA ARG A 532 -8.39 -14.79 14.56
C ARG A 532 -8.26 -16.29 14.84
N LYS A 533 -8.21 -17.07 13.77
CA LYS A 533 -7.92 -18.51 13.80
C LYS A 533 -6.48 -18.78 13.41
N LEU A 534 -5.97 -18.10 12.38
CA LEU A 534 -4.59 -18.21 11.95
C LEU A 534 -3.65 -17.75 13.05
N LYS A 535 -2.62 -18.53 13.30
CA LYS A 535 -1.47 -18.11 14.09
C LYS A 535 -0.60 -17.21 13.22
N VAL A 536 0.10 -16.31 13.86
CA VAL A 536 1.02 -15.39 13.17
C VAL A 536 2.43 -15.59 13.70
N ARG A 537 3.31 -16.02 12.81
CA ARG A 537 4.74 -16.17 13.06
C ARG A 537 5.50 -15.08 12.32
N THR A 538 6.80 -15.04 12.53
CA THR A 538 7.68 -14.07 11.87
C THR A 538 8.79 -14.74 11.09
N ASN A 539 9.28 -14.06 10.06
CA ASN A 539 10.52 -14.38 9.37
C ASN A 539 11.64 -13.60 10.05
N ALA A 540 12.50 -14.26 10.77
CA ALA A 540 13.57 -13.62 11.52
C ALA A 540 14.82 -14.49 11.56
N ASP A 541 15.98 -13.87 11.34
CA ASP A 541 17.27 -14.54 11.29
C ASP A 541 18.19 -14.13 12.45
N THR A 542 17.82 -13.09 13.20
CA THR A 542 18.61 -12.55 14.31
C THR A 542 17.77 -12.49 15.60
N PRO A 543 18.43 -12.57 16.77
CA PRO A 543 17.72 -12.42 18.05
C PRO A 543 17.01 -11.08 18.20
N LYS A 544 17.60 -10.02 17.66
CA LYS A 544 17.01 -8.67 17.68
C LYS A 544 15.67 -8.64 16.94
N ASP A 545 15.62 -9.19 15.73
CA ASP A 545 14.42 -9.23 14.93
C ASP A 545 13.36 -10.14 15.55
N ALA A 546 13.79 -11.29 16.06
CA ALA A 546 12.91 -12.23 16.75
C ALA A 546 12.27 -11.60 18.00
N LYS A 547 13.04 -10.88 18.78
CA LYS A 547 12.56 -10.13 19.96
C LYS A 547 11.56 -9.06 19.60
N LYS A 548 11.88 -8.28 18.58
CA LYS A 548 10.98 -7.22 18.08
C LYS A 548 9.65 -7.80 17.59
N ALA A 549 9.71 -8.87 16.81
CA ALA A 549 8.52 -9.54 16.32
C ALA A 549 7.66 -10.09 17.45
N ARG A 550 8.28 -10.65 18.46
CA ARG A 550 7.59 -11.17 19.64
C ARG A 550 6.90 -10.05 20.42
N GLU A 551 7.56 -8.92 20.60
CA GLU A 551 6.95 -7.73 21.20
C GLU A 551 5.72 -7.27 20.43
N LEU A 552 5.74 -7.43 19.10
CA LEU A 552 4.63 -7.10 18.21
C LEU A 552 3.56 -8.20 18.14
N GLY A 553 3.76 -9.32 18.85
CA GLY A 553 2.78 -10.38 19.00
C GLY A 553 3.01 -11.63 18.15
N ALA A 554 4.20 -11.82 17.61
CA ALA A 554 4.54 -13.06 16.89
C ALA A 554 4.54 -14.27 17.84
N GLU A 555 3.97 -15.37 17.37
CA GLU A 555 3.80 -16.61 18.15
C GLU A 555 4.88 -17.66 17.86
N GLY A 556 5.87 -17.30 17.08
CA GLY A 556 6.98 -18.14 16.70
C GLY A 556 7.74 -17.59 15.52
N ILE A 557 8.75 -18.29 15.09
CA ILE A 557 9.47 -18.04 13.84
C ILE A 557 8.98 -19.06 12.80
N GLY A 558 8.41 -18.58 11.70
CA GLY A 558 7.99 -19.43 10.58
C GLY A 558 9.08 -19.64 9.54
N LEU A 559 10.08 -18.77 9.53
CA LEU A 559 11.24 -18.88 8.65
C LEU A 559 12.46 -18.24 9.27
N CYS A 560 13.49 -19.06 9.53
CA CYS A 560 14.83 -18.60 9.80
C CYS A 560 15.71 -19.04 8.62
N ARG A 561 16.28 -18.05 7.92
CA ARG A 561 17.17 -18.28 6.78
C ARG A 561 18.60 -18.40 7.27
N THR A 562 19.12 -19.60 7.29
CA THR A 562 20.47 -19.85 7.84
C THR A 562 21.59 -19.20 7.03
N GLU A 563 21.40 -18.99 5.74
CA GLU A 563 22.39 -18.33 4.88
C GLU A 563 22.74 -16.90 5.34
N HIS A 564 21.81 -16.19 5.93
CA HIS A 564 22.04 -14.82 6.42
C HIS A 564 23.00 -14.76 7.61
N MET A 565 23.27 -15.89 8.25
CA MET A 565 24.18 -16.01 9.38
C MET A 565 25.65 -16.11 8.99
N PHE A 566 25.95 -16.28 7.69
CA PHE A 566 27.32 -16.56 7.22
C PHE A 566 28.09 -15.34 6.70
N PHE A 567 27.45 -14.20 6.54
CA PHE A 567 28.08 -13.06 5.88
C PHE A 567 29.01 -12.21 6.76
N GLU A 568 29.04 -12.40 8.06
CA GLU A 568 29.99 -11.71 8.93
C GLU A 568 31.41 -12.18 8.61
N GLU A 569 32.40 -11.30 8.75
CA GLU A 569 33.78 -11.52 8.31
C GLU A 569 34.41 -12.84 8.77
N ASP A 570 34.25 -13.18 10.04
CA ASP A 570 34.83 -14.41 10.62
C ASP A 570 34.16 -15.68 10.08
N ARG A 571 32.87 -15.60 9.88
CA ARG A 571 32.01 -16.70 9.44
C ARG A 571 32.16 -17.00 7.97
N ILE A 572 32.18 -15.93 7.16
CA ILE A 572 32.27 -16.05 5.70
C ILE A 572 33.60 -16.68 5.28
N ALA A 573 34.70 -16.39 6.01
CA ALA A 573 36.00 -17.01 5.73
C ALA A 573 35.95 -18.54 5.87
N ALA A 574 35.38 -19.05 6.96
CA ALA A 574 35.20 -20.46 7.17
C ALA A 574 34.27 -21.11 6.15
N PHE A 575 33.21 -20.41 5.78
CA PHE A 575 32.24 -20.88 4.78
C PHE A 575 32.87 -20.98 3.39
N ARG A 576 33.71 -20.01 3.04
CA ARG A 576 34.49 -20.03 1.79
C ARG A 576 35.52 -21.17 1.76
N GLU A 577 36.14 -21.49 2.90
CA GLU A 577 36.99 -22.64 3.03
C GLU A 577 36.24 -23.95 2.74
N MET A 578 35.05 -24.08 3.25
CA MET A 578 34.16 -25.22 3.00
C MET A 578 33.84 -25.36 1.51
N ILE A 579 33.48 -24.27 0.85
CA ILE A 579 33.14 -24.22 -0.58
C ILE A 579 34.35 -24.68 -1.43
N CYS A 580 35.55 -24.24 -1.07
CA CYS A 580 36.78 -24.52 -1.80
C CYS A 580 37.44 -25.84 -1.42
N SER A 581 36.84 -26.64 -0.56
CA SER A 581 37.41 -27.95 -0.12
C SER A 581 37.36 -28.98 -1.26
N ASP A 582 38.43 -29.77 -1.37
CA ASP A 582 38.54 -30.82 -2.39
C ASP A 582 38.08 -32.18 -1.88
N THR A 583 38.12 -32.39 -0.56
CA THR A 583 37.78 -33.67 0.07
C THR A 583 36.68 -33.50 1.12
N VAL A 584 36.04 -34.63 1.48
CA VAL A 584 35.03 -34.64 2.53
C VAL A 584 35.66 -34.24 3.87
N GLU A 585 36.85 -34.66 4.13
CA GLU A 585 37.59 -34.36 5.37
C GLU A 585 37.90 -32.88 5.50
N GLU A 586 38.35 -32.24 4.43
CA GLU A 586 38.59 -30.80 4.41
C GLU A 586 37.29 -30.04 4.61
N ARG A 587 36.20 -30.51 4.00
CA ARG A 587 34.89 -29.87 4.10
C ARG A 587 34.36 -29.99 5.53
N GLU A 588 34.45 -31.16 6.13
CA GLU A 588 34.06 -31.37 7.53
C GLU A 588 34.84 -30.48 8.49
N ALA A 589 36.16 -30.36 8.26
CA ALA A 589 37.02 -29.50 9.08
C ALA A 589 36.59 -28.02 9.00
N ALA A 590 36.26 -27.54 7.81
CA ALA A 590 35.75 -26.18 7.65
C ALA A 590 34.35 -25.99 8.29
N LEU A 591 33.48 -26.99 8.16
CA LEU A 591 32.15 -26.98 8.78
C LEU A 591 32.24 -27.02 10.31
N ASP A 592 33.22 -27.70 10.88
CA ASP A 592 33.43 -27.68 12.32
C ASP A 592 33.80 -26.31 12.87
N LYS A 593 34.38 -25.45 12.06
CA LYS A 593 34.64 -24.04 12.41
C LYS A 593 33.36 -23.21 12.41
N ILE A 594 32.41 -23.55 11.56
CA ILE A 594 31.12 -22.84 11.41
C ILE A 594 30.14 -23.27 12.50
N LEU A 595 30.17 -24.53 12.88
CA LEU A 595 29.21 -25.14 13.83
C LEU A 595 28.98 -24.31 15.10
N PRO A 596 30.04 -23.86 15.84
CA PRO A 596 29.82 -23.03 17.03
C PRO A 596 29.10 -21.75 16.79
N TYR A 597 29.31 -21.09 15.66
CA TYR A 597 28.64 -19.84 15.31
C TYR A 597 27.14 -20.08 15.06
N GLN A 598 26.81 -21.09 14.27
CA GLN A 598 25.41 -21.44 14.02
C GLN A 598 24.69 -21.89 15.28
N GLN A 599 25.34 -22.73 16.08
CA GLN A 599 24.77 -23.18 17.35
C GLN A 599 24.46 -22.00 18.27
N GLY A 600 25.38 -21.05 18.40
CA GLY A 600 25.18 -19.84 19.20
C GLY A 600 24.04 -18.98 18.68
N ASP A 601 23.93 -18.84 17.37
CA ASP A 601 22.83 -18.10 16.75
C ASP A 601 21.48 -18.74 17.04
N PHE A 602 21.38 -20.05 16.91
CA PHE A 602 20.13 -20.78 17.19
C PHE A 602 19.79 -20.74 18.69
N GLU A 603 20.78 -20.87 19.58
CA GLU A 603 20.53 -20.68 21.01
C GLU A 603 19.92 -19.33 21.32
N ALA A 604 20.46 -18.27 20.71
CA ALA A 604 19.95 -16.91 20.89
C ALA A 604 18.51 -16.75 20.36
N LEU A 605 18.17 -17.39 19.25
CA LEU A 605 16.82 -17.40 18.72
C LEU A 605 15.84 -18.14 19.62
N TYR A 606 16.23 -19.31 20.11
CA TYR A 606 15.38 -20.06 21.04
C TYR A 606 15.14 -19.29 22.35
N GLU A 607 16.19 -18.63 22.86
CA GLU A 607 16.06 -17.76 24.04
C GLU A 607 15.10 -16.58 23.78
N ALA A 608 15.20 -15.95 22.62
CA ALA A 608 14.35 -14.82 22.27
C ALA A 608 12.87 -15.24 22.16
N LEU A 609 12.59 -16.46 21.73
CA LEU A 609 11.22 -16.97 21.53
C LEU A 609 10.64 -17.68 22.76
N GLU A 610 11.43 -17.92 23.80
CA GLU A 610 11.00 -18.49 25.07
C GLU A 610 10.13 -19.76 24.95
N GLY A 611 10.52 -20.68 24.06
CA GLY A 611 9.80 -21.92 23.86
C GLY A 611 8.71 -21.90 22.79
N ASN A 612 8.48 -20.77 22.15
CA ASN A 612 7.60 -20.72 20.98
C ASN A 612 8.28 -21.41 19.78
N PRO A 613 7.50 -21.91 18.81
CA PRO A 613 8.06 -22.63 17.67
C PRO A 613 9.06 -21.83 16.86
N VAL A 614 10.14 -22.47 16.43
CA VAL A 614 11.14 -21.88 15.53
C VAL A 614 11.37 -22.85 14.38
N THR A 615 11.00 -22.42 13.17
CA THR A 615 11.25 -23.17 11.94
C THR A 615 12.56 -22.70 11.32
N ILE A 616 13.53 -23.61 11.22
CA ILE A 616 14.86 -23.33 10.69
C ILE A 616 14.98 -23.97 9.32
N ARG A 617 15.17 -23.14 8.31
CA ARG A 617 15.40 -23.60 6.95
C ARG A 617 16.90 -23.84 6.73
N PHE A 618 17.24 -25.00 6.24
CA PHE A 618 18.62 -25.33 5.89
C PHE A 618 19.07 -24.49 4.70
N LEU A 619 20.38 -24.46 4.47
CA LEU A 619 21.04 -23.65 3.45
C LEU A 619 20.31 -23.75 2.10
N ASP A 620 19.91 -22.63 1.56
CA ASP A 620 19.11 -22.53 0.32
C ASP A 620 19.86 -21.98 -0.89
N PRO A 621 20.59 -20.86 -0.80
CA PRO A 621 21.20 -20.26 -1.99
C PRO A 621 22.33 -21.09 -2.59
N PRO A 622 22.60 -20.93 -3.90
CA PRO A 622 23.77 -21.58 -4.52
C PRO A 622 25.07 -21.06 -3.92
N LEU A 623 26.09 -21.92 -3.91
CA LEU A 623 27.38 -21.62 -3.26
C LEU A 623 28.11 -20.41 -3.88
N HIS A 624 27.86 -20.09 -5.15
CA HIS A 624 28.50 -18.94 -5.80
C HIS A 624 28.16 -17.59 -5.13
N GLU A 625 27.06 -17.51 -4.40
CA GLU A 625 26.68 -16.28 -3.70
C GLU A 625 27.59 -15.93 -2.53
N PHE A 626 28.35 -16.92 -2.03
CA PHE A 626 29.23 -16.76 -0.86
C PHE A 626 30.69 -16.54 -1.23
N VAL A 627 31.08 -16.76 -2.48
CA VAL A 627 32.49 -16.65 -2.91
C VAL A 627 32.85 -15.19 -3.20
N PRO A 628 34.14 -14.82 -2.98
CA PRO A 628 34.56 -13.45 -3.20
C PRO A 628 34.59 -13.12 -4.70
N THR A 629 34.33 -11.86 -5.02
CA THR A 629 34.41 -11.32 -6.38
C THR A 629 35.64 -10.43 -6.56
N GLU A 630 36.11 -9.81 -5.47
CA GLU A 630 37.25 -8.91 -5.46
C GLU A 630 38.59 -9.67 -5.48
N GLU A 631 39.53 -9.20 -6.29
CA GLU A 631 40.83 -9.82 -6.45
C GLU A 631 41.59 -9.98 -5.12
N GLU A 632 41.49 -8.97 -4.26
CA GLU A 632 42.19 -8.97 -2.97
C GLU A 632 41.66 -10.06 -2.01
N ASP A 633 40.32 -10.22 -1.99
CA ASP A 633 39.65 -11.23 -1.19
C ASP A 633 39.98 -12.66 -1.70
N ILE A 634 40.06 -12.78 -3.02
CA ILE A 634 40.46 -14.05 -3.66
C ILE A 634 41.92 -14.43 -3.25
N LYS A 635 42.83 -13.46 -3.18
CA LYS A 635 44.21 -13.67 -2.73
C LYS A 635 44.25 -14.11 -1.28
N LYS A 636 43.48 -13.47 -0.41
CA LYS A 636 43.39 -13.84 1.01
C LYS A 636 42.86 -15.25 1.20
N LEU A 637 41.86 -15.65 0.42
CA LEU A 637 41.28 -16.97 0.47
C LEU A 637 42.30 -18.04 0.00
N ALA A 638 43.02 -17.74 -1.09
CA ALA A 638 44.06 -18.62 -1.61
C ALA A 638 45.17 -18.85 -0.59
N GLU A 639 45.62 -17.82 0.10
CA GLU A 639 46.63 -17.87 1.15
C GLU A 639 46.16 -18.70 2.33
N SER A 640 44.94 -18.48 2.81
CA SER A 640 44.37 -19.22 3.95
C SER A 640 44.23 -20.71 3.67
N GLN A 641 43.98 -21.07 2.43
CA GLN A 641 43.78 -22.46 1.98
C GLN A 641 45.05 -23.18 1.52
N GLY A 642 46.16 -22.45 1.39
CA GLY A 642 47.37 -22.99 0.79
C GLY A 642 47.22 -23.40 -0.67
N LYS A 643 46.31 -22.71 -1.40
CA LYS A 643 46.05 -22.96 -2.82
C LYS A 643 46.44 -21.75 -3.65
N SER A 644 46.69 -21.97 -4.94
CA SER A 644 47.02 -20.84 -5.84
C SER A 644 45.80 -19.98 -6.10
N VAL A 645 46.04 -18.71 -6.39
CA VAL A 645 44.97 -17.75 -6.80
C VAL A 645 44.22 -18.29 -8.04
N GLU A 646 44.93 -18.87 -8.99
CA GLU A 646 44.36 -19.49 -10.19
C GLU A 646 43.40 -20.64 -9.84
N THR A 647 43.80 -21.50 -8.90
CA THR A 647 42.94 -22.59 -8.44
C THR A 647 41.64 -22.08 -7.82
N ILE A 648 41.72 -21.04 -6.99
CA ILE A 648 40.56 -20.44 -6.37
C ILE A 648 39.65 -19.79 -7.45
N LYS A 649 40.22 -19.07 -8.40
CA LYS A 649 39.45 -18.47 -9.53
C LYS A 649 38.76 -19.56 -10.36
N ASN A 650 39.39 -20.70 -10.58
CA ASN A 650 38.79 -21.83 -11.30
C ASN A 650 37.61 -22.43 -10.53
N ILE A 651 37.74 -22.56 -9.23
CA ILE A 651 36.65 -23.05 -8.36
C ILE A 651 35.46 -22.08 -8.44
N ILE A 652 35.73 -20.78 -8.30
CA ILE A 652 34.68 -19.76 -8.38
C ILE A 652 34.00 -19.80 -9.75
N ALA A 653 34.75 -19.89 -10.83
CA ALA A 653 34.22 -20.01 -12.18
C ALA A 653 33.36 -21.25 -12.37
N SER A 654 33.74 -22.39 -11.75
CA SER A 654 32.99 -23.63 -11.83
C SER A 654 31.65 -23.58 -11.10
N LEU A 655 31.49 -22.65 -10.16
CA LEU A 655 30.26 -22.48 -9.38
C LEU A 655 29.27 -21.54 -10.08
N HIS A 656 29.71 -20.81 -11.12
CA HIS A 656 28.84 -19.93 -11.88
C HIS A 656 27.69 -20.70 -12.54
N GLU A 657 26.48 -20.23 -12.31
CA GLU A 657 25.27 -20.84 -12.89
C GLU A 657 24.57 -19.89 -13.85
N PHE A 658 24.09 -20.42 -14.97
CA PHE A 658 23.33 -19.64 -15.95
C PHE A 658 21.99 -19.20 -15.40
N ASN A 659 21.36 -20.04 -14.58
CA ASN A 659 20.09 -19.74 -13.91
C ASN A 659 20.17 -20.17 -12.44
N PRO A 660 20.66 -19.31 -11.55
CA PRO A 660 20.84 -19.67 -10.14
C PRO A 660 19.56 -20.14 -9.45
N MET A 661 18.41 -19.59 -9.85
CA MET A 661 17.12 -19.96 -9.25
C MET A 661 16.80 -21.44 -9.45
N MET A 662 17.20 -22.02 -10.60
CA MET A 662 16.94 -23.39 -11.00
C MET A 662 18.17 -24.30 -10.89
N GLY A 663 19.22 -23.84 -10.24
CA GLY A 663 20.51 -24.51 -10.21
C GLY A 663 20.79 -25.38 -8.98
N HIS A 664 22.06 -25.46 -8.63
CA HIS A 664 22.56 -26.27 -7.53
C HIS A 664 22.39 -25.50 -6.20
N ARG A 665 21.21 -25.61 -5.64
CA ARG A 665 20.85 -24.97 -4.38
C ARG A 665 19.85 -25.80 -3.57
N GLY A 666 19.52 -25.33 -2.36
CA GLY A 666 18.53 -25.96 -1.51
C GLY A 666 18.87 -27.40 -1.14
N CYS A 667 17.89 -28.28 -1.21
CA CYS A 667 18.08 -29.69 -0.90
C CYS A 667 19.09 -30.37 -1.82
N ARG A 668 19.33 -29.83 -3.01
CA ARG A 668 20.32 -30.36 -3.95
C ARG A 668 21.74 -30.26 -3.39
N LEU A 669 22.01 -29.19 -2.62
CA LEU A 669 23.29 -29.07 -1.86
C LEU A 669 23.37 -30.11 -0.77
N ALA A 670 22.27 -30.33 -0.06
CA ALA A 670 22.22 -31.34 1.01
C ALA A 670 22.37 -32.76 0.49
N VAL A 671 21.97 -33.04 -0.74
CA VAL A 671 22.17 -34.33 -1.41
C VAL A 671 23.62 -34.48 -1.86
N THR A 672 24.16 -33.45 -2.50
CA THR A 672 25.55 -33.47 -3.03
C THR A 672 26.58 -33.41 -1.90
N TYR A 673 26.32 -32.61 -0.87
CA TYR A 673 27.21 -32.39 0.27
C TYR A 673 26.47 -32.67 1.59
N PRO A 674 26.20 -33.93 1.92
CA PRO A 674 25.43 -34.27 3.13
C PRO A 674 26.03 -33.74 4.42
N GLU A 675 27.34 -33.45 4.42
CA GLU A 675 28.06 -32.87 5.56
C GLU A 675 27.48 -31.56 6.02
N ILE A 676 26.98 -30.74 5.08
CA ILE A 676 26.38 -29.44 5.38
C ILE A 676 25.09 -29.63 6.20
N ALA A 677 24.21 -30.54 5.75
CA ALA A 677 22.97 -30.85 6.48
C ALA A 677 23.27 -31.47 7.85
N LYS A 678 24.30 -32.28 7.93
CA LYS A 678 24.75 -32.88 9.18
C LYS A 678 25.24 -31.82 10.17
N MET A 679 26.05 -30.88 9.72
CA MET A 679 26.53 -29.79 10.55
C MET A 679 25.35 -28.93 11.04
N GLN A 680 24.45 -28.55 10.15
CA GLN A 680 23.30 -27.71 10.51
C GLN A 680 22.37 -28.40 11.48
N THR A 681 22.16 -29.71 11.32
CA THR A 681 21.36 -30.51 12.27
C THR A 681 22.04 -30.56 13.66
N ARG A 682 23.35 -30.74 13.73
CA ARG A 682 24.08 -30.68 14.99
C ARG A 682 23.90 -29.31 15.67
N ALA A 683 24.04 -28.23 14.91
CA ALA A 683 23.91 -26.88 15.43
C ALA A 683 22.50 -26.64 16.02
N VAL A 684 21.48 -27.03 15.29
CA VAL A 684 20.06 -26.87 15.71
C VAL A 684 19.79 -27.69 16.98
N ILE A 685 20.11 -28.95 16.96
CA ILE A 685 19.81 -29.88 18.06
C ILE A 685 20.61 -29.55 19.32
N ARG A 686 21.90 -29.25 19.18
CA ARG A 686 22.73 -28.85 20.33
C ARG A 686 22.24 -27.54 20.94
N ALA A 687 21.85 -26.58 20.12
CA ALA A 687 21.27 -25.33 20.58
C ALA A 687 19.97 -25.56 21.36
N ALA A 688 19.06 -26.37 20.82
CA ALA A 688 17.81 -26.73 21.47
C ALA A 688 18.02 -27.46 22.81
N ILE A 689 18.98 -28.39 22.85
CA ILE A 689 19.34 -29.11 24.06
C ILE A 689 19.84 -28.15 25.13
N ASN A 690 20.75 -27.24 24.80
CA ASN A 690 21.32 -26.30 25.74
C ASN A 690 20.25 -25.34 26.30
N VAL A 691 19.34 -24.83 25.44
CA VAL A 691 18.25 -23.94 25.87
C VAL A 691 17.25 -24.72 26.73
N LYS A 692 16.91 -25.94 26.39
CA LYS A 692 15.99 -26.77 27.20
C LYS A 692 16.58 -27.10 28.57
N LYS A 693 17.88 -27.38 28.68
CA LYS A 693 18.55 -27.56 29.96
C LYS A 693 18.54 -26.32 30.83
N ALA A 694 18.72 -25.11 30.19
CA ALA A 694 18.67 -23.83 30.89
C ALA A 694 17.25 -23.44 31.30
N HIS A 695 16.25 -23.87 30.54
CA HIS A 695 14.84 -23.54 30.75
C HIS A 695 13.93 -24.76 30.62
N PRO A 696 13.94 -25.68 31.64
CA PRO A 696 13.18 -26.91 31.55
C PRO A 696 11.67 -26.79 31.34
N ASP A 697 11.11 -25.62 31.69
CA ASP A 697 9.68 -25.34 31.55
C ASP A 697 9.27 -24.92 30.14
N TRP A 698 10.22 -24.59 29.30
CA TRP A 698 9.94 -24.20 27.91
C TRP A 698 9.76 -25.44 27.04
N ASN A 699 8.80 -25.38 26.15
CA ASN A 699 8.56 -26.41 25.14
C ASN A 699 9.45 -26.14 23.90
N VAL A 700 10.75 -26.37 24.03
CA VAL A 700 11.69 -26.21 22.92
C VAL A 700 11.57 -27.39 21.99
N LYS A 701 10.98 -27.18 20.81
CA LYS A 701 10.78 -28.21 19.79
C LYS A 701 11.33 -27.71 18.46
N PRO A 702 12.51 -28.14 18.02
CA PRO A 702 13.03 -27.75 16.72
C PRO A 702 12.15 -28.18 15.56
N GLU A 703 11.94 -27.28 14.63
CA GLU A 703 11.27 -27.54 13.36
C GLU A 703 12.30 -27.32 12.25
N ILE A 704 12.79 -28.40 11.66
CA ILE A 704 13.81 -28.36 10.60
C ILE A 704 13.11 -28.42 9.25
N MET A 705 13.37 -27.45 8.41
CA MET A 705 12.73 -27.32 7.10
C MET A 705 13.73 -27.48 5.97
N ILE A 706 13.47 -28.45 5.11
CA ILE A 706 14.31 -28.76 3.94
C ILE A 706 13.76 -27.99 2.74
N PRO A 707 14.54 -27.09 2.14
CA PRO A 707 14.07 -26.28 1.02
C PRO A 707 14.15 -27.00 -0.32
N LEU A 708 13.35 -26.55 -1.28
CA LEU A 708 13.45 -26.88 -2.71
C LEU A 708 13.18 -28.35 -3.07
N ILE A 709 12.40 -29.05 -2.28
CA ILE A 709 12.01 -30.44 -2.55
C ILE A 709 11.04 -30.49 -3.74
N CYS A 710 11.32 -31.37 -4.69
CA CYS A 710 10.41 -31.66 -5.81
C CYS A 710 10.04 -33.15 -5.91
N GLU A 711 10.82 -34.01 -5.29
CA GLU A 711 10.66 -35.47 -5.29
C GLU A 711 10.74 -35.97 -3.84
N VAL A 712 9.82 -36.85 -3.44
CA VAL A 712 9.81 -37.40 -2.07
C VAL A 712 11.12 -38.08 -1.69
N LYS A 713 11.80 -38.66 -2.66
CA LYS A 713 13.09 -39.34 -2.42
C LYS A 713 14.21 -38.38 -2.00
N GLU A 714 14.15 -37.13 -2.46
CA GLU A 714 15.08 -36.08 -1.97
C GLU A 714 14.87 -35.85 -0.49
N LEU A 715 13.60 -35.70 -0.08
CA LEU A 715 13.28 -35.51 1.34
C LEU A 715 13.69 -36.72 2.17
N LYS A 716 13.41 -37.93 1.71
CA LYS A 716 13.83 -39.14 2.39
C LYS A 716 15.35 -39.21 2.61
N TYR A 717 16.10 -38.88 1.55
CA TYR A 717 17.56 -38.93 1.59
C TYR A 717 18.12 -37.91 2.60
N VAL A 718 17.70 -36.67 2.53
CA VAL A 718 18.16 -35.62 3.44
C VAL A 718 17.66 -35.89 4.87
N LYS A 719 16.40 -36.25 5.02
CA LYS A 719 15.80 -36.58 6.32
C LYS A 719 16.53 -37.70 7.04
N LYS A 720 17.01 -38.71 6.32
CA LYS A 720 17.79 -39.79 6.90
C LYS A 720 19.02 -39.26 7.63
N THR A 721 19.79 -38.39 6.98
CA THR A 721 20.96 -37.74 7.56
C THR A 721 20.57 -36.91 8.78
N VAL A 722 19.48 -36.12 8.66
CA VAL A 722 19.00 -35.26 9.73
C VAL A 722 18.58 -36.07 10.95
N VAL A 723 17.76 -37.08 10.75
CA VAL A 723 17.26 -37.94 11.86
C VAL A 723 18.38 -38.71 12.54
N GLU A 724 19.26 -39.33 11.79
CA GLU A 724 20.43 -40.05 12.35
C GLU A 724 21.30 -39.11 13.20
N THR A 725 21.58 -37.93 12.70
CA THR A 725 22.38 -36.93 13.41
C THR A 725 21.67 -36.38 14.64
N ALA A 726 20.39 -36.02 14.50
CA ALA A 726 19.58 -35.53 15.62
C ALA A 726 19.47 -36.58 16.76
N ASP A 727 19.14 -37.80 16.41
CA ASP A 727 18.97 -38.90 17.40
C ASP A 727 20.28 -39.22 18.12
N GLU A 728 21.41 -39.20 17.42
CA GLU A 728 22.75 -39.36 17.99
C GLU A 728 23.03 -38.26 19.02
N GLU A 729 22.80 -37.01 18.68
CA GLU A 729 23.05 -35.86 19.56
C GLU A 729 22.11 -35.87 20.80
N ILE A 730 20.84 -36.19 20.61
CA ILE A 730 19.87 -36.28 21.71
C ILE A 730 20.26 -37.41 22.68
N LYS A 731 20.63 -38.58 22.16
CA LYS A 731 21.08 -39.72 22.96
C LYS A 731 22.34 -39.37 23.74
N ALA A 732 23.32 -38.72 23.10
CA ALA A 732 24.57 -38.32 23.74
C ALA A 732 24.33 -37.30 24.88
N ALA A 733 23.33 -36.47 24.78
CA ALA A 733 22.99 -35.48 25.79
C ALA A 733 22.19 -36.05 26.96
N GLY A 734 21.59 -37.24 26.80
CA GLY A 734 20.83 -37.93 27.84
C GLY A 734 19.55 -37.20 28.24
N ILE A 735 18.95 -36.38 27.35
CA ILE A 735 17.69 -35.70 27.59
C ILE A 735 16.65 -36.13 26.56
N ASP A 736 15.39 -35.85 26.85
CA ASP A 736 14.29 -36.08 25.94
C ASP A 736 14.00 -34.80 25.19
N LEU A 737 14.12 -34.79 23.86
CA LEU A 737 13.86 -33.66 22.99
C LEU A 737 13.08 -34.13 21.76
N GLU A 738 11.91 -33.56 21.57
CA GLU A 738 11.12 -33.76 20.36
C GLU A 738 11.54 -32.76 19.28
N TYR A 739 11.55 -33.20 18.04
CA TYR A 739 11.81 -32.34 16.89
C TYR A 739 10.97 -32.77 15.69
N GLU A 740 10.82 -31.89 14.73
CA GLU A 740 10.10 -32.16 13.48
C GLU A 740 11.00 -31.91 12.29
N VAL A 741 10.79 -32.68 11.22
CA VAL A 741 11.42 -32.48 9.92
C VAL A 741 10.31 -32.31 8.88
N GLY A 742 10.24 -31.13 8.30
CA GLY A 742 9.29 -30.80 7.27
C GLY A 742 9.96 -30.23 6.03
N THR A 743 9.16 -29.75 5.11
CA THR A 743 9.67 -29.21 3.87
C THR A 743 8.95 -27.93 3.45
N MET A 744 9.66 -27.15 2.68
CA MET A 744 9.07 -26.02 1.99
C MET A 744 8.42 -26.52 0.68
N ILE A 745 7.19 -26.15 0.46
CA ILE A 745 6.48 -26.39 -0.82
C ILE A 745 6.64 -25.12 -1.65
N GLU A 746 7.56 -25.13 -2.58
CA GLU A 746 7.91 -23.98 -3.40
C GLU A 746 8.16 -24.35 -4.87
N ILE A 747 8.10 -25.62 -5.20
CA ILE A 747 8.17 -26.10 -6.59
C ILE A 747 6.81 -26.66 -6.96
N PRO A 748 6.24 -26.30 -8.11
CA PRO A 748 4.93 -26.78 -8.55
C PRO A 748 4.77 -28.30 -8.49
N ARG A 749 5.81 -29.06 -8.87
CA ARG A 749 5.78 -30.52 -8.80
C ARG A 749 5.57 -31.02 -7.37
N ALA A 750 6.15 -30.34 -6.38
CA ALA A 750 5.94 -30.72 -4.98
C ALA A 750 4.48 -30.55 -4.56
N ALA A 751 3.84 -29.48 -5.01
CA ALA A 751 2.41 -29.26 -4.76
C ALA A 751 1.55 -30.35 -5.42
N LEU A 752 1.90 -30.75 -6.63
CA LEU A 752 1.18 -31.79 -7.39
C LEU A 752 1.37 -33.20 -6.80
N THR A 753 2.45 -33.43 -6.07
CA THR A 753 2.79 -34.74 -5.47
C THR A 753 2.80 -34.66 -3.93
N ALA A 754 2.04 -33.74 -3.36
CA ALA A 754 2.03 -33.50 -1.93
C ALA A 754 1.58 -34.70 -1.10
N ASP A 755 0.76 -35.59 -1.65
CA ASP A 755 0.36 -36.84 -1.03
C ASP A 755 1.56 -37.78 -0.76
N GLU A 756 2.50 -37.85 -1.69
CA GLU A 756 3.72 -38.63 -1.52
C GLU A 756 4.66 -37.97 -0.49
N ILE A 757 4.84 -36.63 -0.58
CA ILE A 757 5.75 -35.89 0.29
C ILE A 757 5.20 -35.86 1.74
N ALA A 758 3.89 -35.81 1.93
CA ALA A 758 3.26 -35.82 3.26
C ALA A 758 3.54 -37.07 4.07
N LYS A 759 3.89 -38.19 3.42
CA LYS A 759 4.28 -39.42 4.13
C LYS A 759 5.59 -39.26 4.89
N GLU A 760 6.45 -38.35 4.42
CA GLU A 760 7.79 -38.14 5.00
C GLU A 760 7.94 -36.80 5.73
N ALA A 761 6.99 -35.87 5.60
CA ALA A 761 7.06 -34.56 6.21
C ALA A 761 6.18 -34.43 7.45
N ASP A 762 6.69 -33.81 8.49
CA ASP A 762 5.91 -33.48 9.69
C ASP A 762 5.11 -32.17 9.50
N PHE A 763 5.59 -31.28 8.60
CA PHE A 763 4.92 -30.04 8.26
C PHE A 763 5.26 -29.58 6.85
N PHE A 764 4.42 -28.70 6.32
CA PHE A 764 4.64 -27.98 5.07
C PHE A 764 4.69 -26.48 5.33
N CYS A 765 5.52 -25.77 4.61
CA CYS A 765 5.51 -24.32 4.55
C CYS A 765 5.60 -23.88 3.10
N PHE A 766 4.65 -23.07 2.64
CA PHE A 766 4.68 -22.55 1.28
C PHE A 766 5.72 -21.45 1.16
N GLY A 767 6.72 -21.66 0.31
CA GLY A 767 7.67 -20.65 -0.12
C GLY A 767 7.11 -19.93 -1.36
N THR A 768 6.20 -19.01 -1.15
CA THR A 768 5.42 -18.43 -2.23
C THR A 768 6.22 -17.55 -3.19
N ASN A 769 7.39 -17.06 -2.79
CA ASN A 769 8.27 -16.34 -3.72
C ASN A 769 8.73 -17.24 -4.87
N ASP A 770 9.31 -18.40 -4.54
CA ASP A 770 9.75 -19.36 -5.54
C ASP A 770 8.58 -20.04 -6.24
N LEU A 771 7.53 -20.37 -5.51
CA LEU A 771 6.35 -20.98 -6.10
C LEU A 771 5.71 -20.07 -7.17
N THR A 772 5.67 -18.77 -6.90
CA THR A 772 5.19 -17.76 -7.85
C THR A 772 6.11 -17.68 -9.06
N GLN A 773 7.42 -17.60 -8.85
CA GLN A 773 8.40 -17.55 -9.96
C GLN A 773 8.24 -18.74 -10.90
N MET A 774 8.15 -19.93 -10.36
CA MET A 774 8.07 -21.16 -11.14
C MET A 774 6.69 -21.35 -11.78
N THR A 775 5.63 -20.88 -11.16
CA THR A 775 4.28 -20.97 -11.71
C THR A 775 4.07 -19.99 -12.85
N PHE A 776 4.54 -18.75 -12.72
CA PHE A 776 4.49 -17.76 -13.78
C PHE A 776 5.58 -17.95 -14.85
N GLY A 777 6.67 -18.61 -14.52
CA GLY A 777 7.76 -18.85 -15.46
C GLY A 777 8.68 -17.64 -15.68
N PHE A 778 8.76 -16.72 -14.73
CA PHE A 778 9.72 -15.62 -14.76
C PHE A 778 10.34 -15.36 -13.39
N SER A 779 11.54 -14.80 -13.42
CA SER A 779 12.29 -14.46 -12.22
C SER A 779 11.82 -13.14 -11.63
N ARG A 780 11.73 -13.08 -10.32
CA ARG A 780 11.44 -11.86 -9.58
C ARG A 780 12.42 -10.72 -9.93
N ASP A 781 13.69 -11.06 -10.07
CA ASP A 781 14.73 -10.07 -10.36
C ASP A 781 14.65 -9.51 -11.79
N ASP A 782 14.18 -10.29 -12.74
CA ASP A 782 14.05 -9.88 -14.14
C ASP A 782 12.69 -9.28 -14.48
N ALA A 783 11.67 -9.53 -13.68
CA ALA A 783 10.28 -9.12 -13.97
C ALA A 783 10.11 -7.60 -14.10
N GLY A 784 10.92 -6.81 -13.42
CA GLY A 784 10.90 -5.35 -13.53
C GLY A 784 11.08 -4.80 -14.93
N LYS A 785 11.65 -5.59 -15.84
CA LYS A 785 11.87 -5.18 -17.24
C LYS A 785 10.57 -5.11 -18.04
N PHE A 786 9.53 -5.86 -17.66
CA PHE A 786 8.29 -5.94 -18.43
C PHE A 786 7.00 -5.73 -17.62
N LEU A 787 7.01 -5.82 -16.30
CA LEU A 787 5.80 -5.71 -15.46
C LEU A 787 5.07 -4.38 -15.64
N ASN A 788 5.79 -3.27 -15.79
CA ASN A 788 5.15 -1.96 -16.01
C ASN A 788 4.31 -1.96 -17.30
N ALA A 789 4.84 -2.55 -18.38
CA ALA A 789 4.12 -2.69 -19.64
C ALA A 789 2.88 -3.58 -19.47
N TYR A 790 2.96 -4.62 -18.65
CA TYR A 790 1.83 -5.49 -18.31
C TYR A 790 0.73 -4.75 -17.55
N TYR A 791 1.12 -3.85 -16.65
CA TYR A 791 0.16 -3.01 -15.92
C TYR A 791 -0.52 -2.01 -16.86
N GLU A 792 0.26 -1.35 -17.70
CA GLU A 792 -0.26 -0.39 -18.69
C GLU A 792 -1.20 -1.05 -19.69
N SER A 793 -0.89 -2.28 -20.11
CA SER A 793 -1.70 -3.07 -21.04
C SER A 793 -2.84 -3.82 -20.34
N LYS A 794 -2.97 -3.68 -19.02
CA LYS A 794 -4.02 -4.32 -18.21
C LYS A 794 -3.99 -5.85 -18.25
N ILE A 795 -2.81 -6.42 -18.48
CA ILE A 795 -2.59 -7.87 -18.43
C ILE A 795 -2.54 -8.30 -16.96
N PHE A 796 -1.79 -7.55 -16.12
CA PHE A 796 -1.78 -7.73 -14.67
C PHE A 796 -2.29 -6.47 -13.97
N GLU A 797 -3.12 -6.66 -12.95
CA GLU A 797 -3.55 -5.57 -12.07
C GLU A 797 -2.60 -5.35 -10.91
N ASN A 798 -1.93 -6.40 -10.44
CA ASN A 798 -1.06 -6.38 -9.27
C ASN A 798 0.26 -7.08 -9.56
N ASP A 799 1.28 -6.73 -8.75
CA ASP A 799 2.53 -7.47 -8.70
C ASP A 799 2.29 -8.83 -8.03
N PRO A 800 2.50 -9.97 -8.73
CA PRO A 800 2.25 -11.28 -8.16
C PRO A 800 3.21 -11.65 -7.01
N PHE A 801 4.30 -10.91 -6.85
CA PHE A 801 5.23 -11.10 -5.72
C PHE A 801 4.82 -10.32 -4.47
N ALA A 802 4.06 -9.24 -4.63
CA ALA A 802 3.53 -8.46 -3.52
C ALA A 802 2.17 -9.00 -3.04
N LYS A 803 1.32 -9.42 -3.96
CA LYS A 803 -0.02 -9.93 -3.71
C LYS A 803 -0.15 -11.33 -4.30
N LEU A 804 -0.53 -12.28 -3.48
CA LEU A 804 -0.61 -13.69 -3.88
C LEU A 804 -1.58 -13.88 -5.05
N ASP A 805 -1.11 -14.57 -6.08
CA ASP A 805 -1.93 -15.04 -7.19
C ASP A 805 -2.83 -16.18 -6.70
N GLN A 806 -4.09 -15.89 -6.49
CA GLN A 806 -5.06 -16.86 -5.97
C GLN A 806 -5.54 -17.83 -7.05
N ASN A 807 -5.39 -17.47 -8.33
CA ASN A 807 -5.87 -18.29 -9.47
C ASN A 807 -4.92 -19.42 -9.85
N GLY A 808 -3.62 -19.14 -9.92
CA GLY A 808 -2.61 -20.14 -10.30
C GLY A 808 -1.88 -20.71 -9.10
N VAL A 809 -1.11 -19.87 -8.41
CA VAL A 809 -0.38 -20.28 -7.20
C VAL A 809 -1.34 -20.76 -6.12
N GLY A 810 -2.46 -20.07 -5.94
CA GLY A 810 -3.48 -20.45 -4.96
C GLY A 810 -4.08 -21.81 -5.20
N LYS A 811 -4.27 -22.20 -6.46
CA LYS A 811 -4.74 -23.56 -6.82
C LYS A 811 -3.73 -24.62 -6.42
N LEU A 812 -2.44 -24.35 -6.60
CA LEU A 812 -1.38 -25.26 -6.17
C LEU A 812 -1.36 -25.41 -4.64
N MET A 813 -1.59 -24.33 -3.92
CA MET A 813 -1.68 -24.36 -2.45
C MET A 813 -2.89 -25.18 -1.99
N GLU A 814 -4.05 -24.97 -2.59
CA GLU A 814 -5.27 -25.75 -2.29
C GLU A 814 -5.06 -27.23 -2.59
N MET A 815 -4.43 -27.56 -3.70
CA MET A 815 -4.11 -28.92 -4.10
C MET A 815 -3.16 -29.59 -3.09
N THR A 816 -2.16 -28.86 -2.64
CA THR A 816 -1.23 -29.34 -1.63
C THR A 816 -1.96 -29.77 -0.36
N ILE A 817 -2.88 -28.94 0.12
CA ILE A 817 -3.66 -29.21 1.33
C ILE A 817 -4.57 -30.42 1.13
N LYS A 818 -5.27 -30.47 0.02
CA LYS A 818 -6.17 -31.56 -0.37
C LYS A 818 -5.47 -32.92 -0.45
N LEU A 819 -4.24 -32.92 -0.99
CA LEU A 819 -3.46 -34.16 -1.14
C LEU A 819 -2.72 -34.54 0.14
N GLY A 820 -2.23 -33.57 0.89
CA GLY A 820 -1.35 -33.80 2.04
C GLY A 820 -2.07 -34.19 3.32
N ARG A 821 -3.11 -33.45 3.71
CA ARG A 821 -3.80 -33.68 4.99
C ARG A 821 -4.46 -35.05 5.15
N PRO A 822 -5.11 -35.63 4.12
CA PRO A 822 -5.65 -37.00 4.25
C PRO A 822 -4.57 -38.05 4.50
N VAL A 823 -3.35 -37.85 4.01
CA VAL A 823 -2.23 -38.76 4.18
C VAL A 823 -1.60 -38.59 5.57
N ASN A 824 -1.47 -37.33 6.03
CA ASN A 824 -0.95 -37.01 7.36
C ASN A 824 -1.86 -35.97 8.03
N PRO A 825 -2.84 -36.43 8.85
CA PRO A 825 -3.76 -35.55 9.54
C PRO A 825 -3.10 -34.58 10.54
N ASN A 826 -1.88 -34.89 11.00
CA ASN A 826 -1.13 -34.06 11.95
C ASN A 826 -0.26 -33.00 11.25
N LEU A 827 -0.31 -32.95 9.94
CA LEU A 827 0.46 -32.02 9.12
C LEU A 827 0.03 -30.59 9.40
N HIS A 828 0.92 -29.77 9.96
CA HIS A 828 0.66 -28.34 10.04
C HIS A 828 1.22 -27.65 8.80
N ILE A 829 0.51 -26.63 8.34
CA ILE A 829 0.79 -25.97 7.06
C ILE A 829 0.79 -24.47 7.26
N GLY A 830 1.85 -23.82 6.84
CA GLY A 830 1.97 -22.36 6.91
C GLY A 830 2.49 -21.76 5.61
N ILE A 831 2.67 -20.45 5.62
CA ILE A 831 3.23 -19.67 4.52
C ILE A 831 4.31 -18.75 5.08
N CYS A 832 5.40 -18.58 4.35
CA CYS A 832 6.53 -17.75 4.79
C CYS A 832 7.06 -16.78 3.72
N GLY A 833 6.46 -16.75 2.54
CA GLY A 833 6.83 -15.75 1.51
C GLY A 833 6.43 -14.33 1.89
N GLU A 834 6.79 -13.36 1.06
CA GLU A 834 6.42 -11.95 1.25
C GLU A 834 4.90 -11.75 1.38
N HIS A 835 4.13 -12.67 0.84
CA HIS A 835 2.66 -12.66 0.89
C HIS A 835 2.09 -12.83 2.31
N GLY A 836 2.88 -13.38 3.25
CA GLY A 836 2.41 -13.61 4.62
C GLY A 836 2.04 -12.35 5.40
N GLY A 837 2.48 -11.18 4.95
CA GLY A 837 2.13 -9.88 5.52
C GLY A 837 1.12 -9.08 4.70
N ASP A 838 0.67 -9.60 3.57
CA ASP A 838 -0.33 -8.93 2.72
C ASP A 838 -1.75 -9.31 3.15
N PRO A 839 -2.62 -8.33 3.49
CA PRO A 839 -3.96 -8.62 4.00
C PRO A 839 -4.81 -9.54 3.12
N SER A 840 -4.82 -9.34 1.80
CA SER A 840 -5.60 -10.18 0.90
C SER A 840 -5.08 -11.61 0.83
N SER A 841 -3.77 -11.78 0.90
CA SER A 841 -3.11 -13.08 0.92
C SER A 841 -3.37 -13.81 2.24
N VAL A 842 -3.35 -13.09 3.36
CA VAL A 842 -3.70 -13.63 4.68
C VAL A 842 -5.15 -14.13 4.71
N ALA A 843 -6.08 -13.35 4.14
CA ALA A 843 -7.48 -13.75 4.02
C ALA A 843 -7.63 -15.04 3.21
N PHE A 844 -6.90 -15.17 2.10
CA PHE A 844 -6.87 -16.38 1.30
C PHE A 844 -6.31 -17.58 2.09
N CYS A 845 -5.23 -17.39 2.84
CA CYS A 845 -4.65 -18.44 3.70
C CYS A 845 -5.65 -18.93 4.75
N HIS A 846 -6.41 -18.00 5.33
CA HIS A 846 -7.49 -18.35 6.24
C HIS A 846 -8.56 -19.19 5.53
N LYS A 847 -8.97 -18.77 4.36
CA LYS A 847 -10.02 -19.44 3.57
C LYS A 847 -9.66 -20.89 3.22
N ILE A 848 -8.43 -21.13 2.81
CA ILE A 848 -7.97 -22.48 2.42
C ILE A 848 -7.54 -23.34 3.61
N GLY A 849 -7.56 -22.79 4.82
CA GLY A 849 -7.35 -23.54 6.05
C GLY A 849 -5.89 -23.76 6.46
N LEU A 850 -5.00 -22.80 6.18
CA LEU A 850 -3.65 -22.83 6.74
C LEU A 850 -3.69 -22.70 8.27
N ASP A 851 -2.64 -23.19 8.93
CA ASP A 851 -2.49 -23.11 10.37
C ASP A 851 -1.85 -21.80 10.81
N TYR A 852 -0.91 -21.27 10.03
CA TYR A 852 -0.25 -20.00 10.33
C TYR A 852 0.20 -19.25 9.07
N VAL A 853 0.43 -17.96 9.25
CA VAL A 853 1.15 -17.12 8.30
C VAL A 853 2.42 -16.61 8.97
N SER A 854 3.48 -16.41 8.19
CA SER A 854 4.75 -15.88 8.69
C SER A 854 5.19 -14.71 7.84
N CYS A 855 5.59 -13.61 8.49
CA CYS A 855 5.93 -12.37 7.83
C CYS A 855 7.08 -11.65 8.53
N SER A 856 7.58 -10.58 7.92
CA SER A 856 8.61 -9.76 8.55
C SER A 856 8.09 -9.18 9.88
N PRO A 857 8.99 -8.87 10.84
CA PRO A 857 8.59 -8.47 12.19
C PRO A 857 7.58 -7.32 12.25
N PHE A 858 7.78 -6.27 11.45
CA PHE A 858 6.91 -5.09 11.45
C PHE A 858 5.55 -5.31 10.78
N ARG A 859 5.39 -6.41 10.06
CA ARG A 859 4.11 -6.80 9.45
C ARG A 859 3.25 -7.69 10.35
N VAL A 860 3.80 -8.14 11.46
CA VAL A 860 3.08 -9.01 12.40
C VAL A 860 1.74 -8.41 12.85
N PRO A 861 1.64 -7.16 13.28
CA PRO A 861 0.35 -6.56 13.63
C PRO A 861 -0.64 -6.53 12.46
N ILE A 862 -0.16 -6.24 11.26
CA ILE A 862 -0.97 -6.23 10.03
C ILE A 862 -1.56 -7.62 9.78
N ALA A 863 -0.74 -8.65 9.86
CA ALA A 863 -1.16 -10.03 9.66
C ALA A 863 -2.16 -10.48 10.74
N ARG A 864 -1.95 -10.11 11.99
CA ARG A 864 -2.88 -10.41 13.10
C ARG A 864 -4.24 -9.79 12.85
N LEU A 865 -4.28 -8.53 12.47
CA LEU A 865 -5.53 -7.83 12.17
C LEU A 865 -6.22 -8.41 10.93
N ALA A 866 -5.47 -8.66 9.86
CA ALA A 866 -5.99 -9.26 8.64
C ALA A 866 -6.57 -10.66 8.88
N ALA A 867 -5.89 -11.47 9.69
CA ALA A 867 -6.37 -12.80 10.09
C ALA A 867 -7.68 -12.72 10.88
N ALA A 868 -7.78 -11.76 11.79
CA ALA A 868 -9.01 -11.52 12.56
C ALA A 868 -10.15 -11.10 11.65
N GLN A 869 -9.90 -10.18 10.73
CA GLN A 869 -10.92 -9.73 9.77
C GLN A 869 -11.41 -10.87 8.88
N ALA A 870 -10.50 -11.74 8.42
CA ALA A 870 -10.86 -12.90 7.63
C ALA A 870 -11.76 -13.87 8.43
N ALA A 871 -11.43 -14.12 9.70
CA ALA A 871 -12.22 -14.97 10.57
C ALA A 871 -13.61 -14.39 10.87
N ILE A 872 -13.71 -13.07 11.03
CA ILE A 872 -14.98 -12.38 11.28
C ILE A 872 -15.88 -12.40 10.03
N ALA A 873 -15.29 -12.23 8.85
CA ALA A 873 -16.01 -12.23 7.58
C ALA A 873 -16.57 -13.62 7.22
N ASN A 874 -15.87 -14.69 7.59
CA ASN A 874 -16.26 -16.07 7.32
C ASN A 874 -17.11 -16.65 8.46
N ARG A 875 -18.34 -16.22 8.57
CA ARG A 875 -19.32 -16.73 9.54
C ARG A 875 -19.98 -18.03 9.09
#